data_c05087975548520eefdb05f0e644b232
#
_entry.id   c05087975548520eefdb05f0e644b232
#
_cell.length_a   1.000
_cell.length_b   1.000
_cell.length_c   1.000
_cell.angle_alpha   90.00
_cell.angle_beta   90.00
_cell.angle_gamma   90.00
#
_symmetry.space_group_name_H-M   'P 1'
#
loop_
_entity.id
_entity.type
_entity.pdbx_description
1 polymer ?
#
loop_
_entity_poly.entity_id
_entity_poly.type
_entity_poly.pdbx_seq_one_letter_code
_entity_poly.pdbx_strand_id
1 'polypeptide(L)'
;MAPLELTRRISNPQDRDADAPMPRLEWLVTNGLGGYASGTVAGVVTRRYHGLLVASLPAPLGRMVVLNHLLERVRLEGGRIAWLGDESQVAGPNAIDRGGHLVEFRLDLGLPVWVYDFNGLRIEKRLLMPHGQNTTHLTYRLLSGKGPIRLTLRPSIHFRSYEAAVTEGSSLPYSVGATKNHYEVCAGAGFPVLRLRLHGERSALTLDEVGSTDVPYSMEKLRGYESLGSLWSPGYFRVDLSEAYPVTLIASTEPWESVEALTPEHAAQAEMERRRQLLQIAGPPKDHLACELVLAADQFVITPAGRAEETARARAAGEHVRTVIAGYHWFTDWGRDTMISLEGLTLSTSRYREAGYILRTFGHYVQDGLIPNMFPDGARDALYHTADATLWFFHAVDRYVRATEDYDTLRLLLPKFVDIVRWHVKGTRFGIGVDANDGLLRQGAEGYQLTWMDAKVDDWVVTPRRGKAVEINALWFNALRLMQRWVQELGADTEALDLQSQAARAERAFNERFWYAAGGYLYDVIDGPQGNDSACRPNQLFAIALDHPVLDRGHWGAVMKVVTDRLLTPVGLRSLAPGHPDYKPKYFGDLRSRDAAYHQGTVWAWLIGPFVDAWLRVYPDDRAGARKLLSGFDQHLSEACVGSISEIFDADAPYVPRGCIAQAWSVAEVLRCLLKTAEPSADTPEGSEETRPAQQPAQLAGPHSR
;
A
#
# COMPACT_ATOMS: atom_id res chain seq x y z
N MET A 1 -6.66 21.49 23.50
CA MET A 1 -6.79 20.03 23.38
C MET A 1 -5.45 19.41 23.73
N ALA A 2 -5.41 18.34 24.54
CA ALA A 2 -4.17 17.59 24.75
C ALA A 2 -3.67 17.08 23.38
N PRO A 3 -2.36 17.00 23.14
CA PRO A 3 -1.85 16.46 21.89
C PRO A 3 -2.33 15.02 21.73
N LEU A 4 -2.85 14.68 20.55
CA LEU A 4 -3.32 13.33 20.25
C LEU A 4 -2.09 12.39 20.29
N GLU A 5 -2.01 11.56 21.33
CA GLU A 5 -0.99 10.53 21.46
C GLU A 5 -1.55 9.24 20.88
N LEU A 6 -1.06 8.84 19.71
CA LEU A 6 -1.39 7.58 19.06
C LEU A 6 -0.14 6.69 19.08
N THR A 7 -0.21 5.62 19.85
CA THR A 7 0.93 4.71 20.03
C THR A 7 0.48 3.25 19.98
N ARG A 8 1.05 2.47 19.06
CA ARG A 8 0.98 1.00 19.09
C ARG A 8 2.27 0.43 19.66
N ARG A 9 2.16 -0.35 20.72
CA ARG A 9 3.32 -0.84 21.48
C ARG A 9 3.43 -2.37 21.45
N ILE A 10 4.64 -2.85 21.25
CA ILE A 10 5.03 -4.25 21.32
C ILE A 10 6.13 -4.38 22.37
N SER A 11 5.79 -5.00 23.50
CA SER A 11 6.75 -5.29 24.56
C SER A 11 7.48 -6.60 24.26
N ASN A 12 8.78 -6.65 24.57
CA ASN A 12 9.65 -7.81 24.38
C ASN A 12 9.49 -8.46 22.98
N PRO A 13 9.68 -7.71 21.89
CA PRO A 13 9.44 -8.23 20.55
C PRO A 13 10.28 -9.45 20.19
N GLN A 14 11.39 -9.68 20.87
CA GLN A 14 12.28 -10.84 20.70
C GLN A 14 11.65 -12.15 21.18
N ASP A 15 10.79 -12.11 22.21
CA ASP A 15 10.12 -13.30 22.73
C ASP A 15 9.08 -13.84 21.76
N ARG A 16 8.53 -12.97 20.90
CA ARG A 16 7.53 -13.34 19.89
C ARG A 16 8.15 -14.03 18.66
N ASP A 17 9.43 -13.77 18.40
CA ASP A 17 10.16 -14.33 17.24
C ASP A 17 10.88 -15.66 17.58
N ALA A 18 11.06 -16.01 18.85
CA ALA A 18 11.89 -17.13 19.27
C ALA A 18 11.38 -18.51 18.78
N ASP A 19 10.07 -18.68 18.65
CA ASP A 19 9.42 -19.93 18.24
C ASP A 19 8.69 -19.86 16.88
N ALA A 20 8.66 -18.69 16.23
CA ALA A 20 7.95 -18.54 14.97
C ALA A 20 8.83 -18.94 13.78
N PRO A 21 8.42 -19.94 12.97
CA PRO A 21 9.17 -20.28 11.76
C PRO A 21 9.18 -19.17 10.71
N MET A 22 8.45 -18.07 10.89
CA MET A 22 8.30 -16.82 10.11
C MET A 22 6.93 -16.17 10.32
N PRO A 23 6.75 -14.83 10.08
CA PRO A 23 7.74 -13.82 9.76
C PRO A 23 8.18 -13.04 11.01
N ARG A 24 9.43 -12.61 11.05
CA ARG A 24 9.89 -11.59 11.99
C ARG A 24 9.09 -10.32 11.74
N LEU A 25 8.72 -9.61 12.82
CA LEU A 25 8.00 -8.35 12.73
C LEU A 25 8.77 -7.36 11.85
N GLU A 26 8.04 -6.72 10.92
CA GLU A 26 8.59 -5.73 10.01
C GLU A 26 7.96 -4.35 10.28
N TRP A 27 8.61 -3.31 9.82
CA TRP A 27 8.14 -1.93 9.88
C TRP A 27 8.35 -1.23 8.54
N LEU A 28 7.56 -0.17 8.31
CA LEU A 28 7.58 0.61 7.07
C LEU A 28 7.40 2.09 7.38
N VAL A 29 8.23 2.94 6.77
CA VAL A 29 8.06 4.40 6.71
C VAL A 29 8.21 4.84 5.26
N THR A 30 7.32 5.70 4.77
CA THR A 30 7.33 6.18 3.39
C THR A 30 7.51 7.69 3.33
N ASN A 31 7.97 8.19 2.18
CA ASN A 31 8.27 9.61 1.98
C ASN A 31 7.28 10.38 1.10
N GLY A 32 6.18 9.75 0.66
CA GLY A 32 5.20 10.38 -0.24
C GLY A 32 5.65 10.57 -1.70
N LEU A 33 6.81 10.00 -2.07
CA LEU A 33 7.34 9.96 -3.45
C LEU A 33 7.35 8.54 -4.04
N GLY A 34 7.00 7.53 -3.24
CA GLY A 34 7.18 6.11 -3.55
C GLY A 34 8.45 5.51 -2.95
N GLY A 35 9.36 6.34 -2.42
CA GLY A 35 10.52 5.89 -1.63
C GLY A 35 10.12 5.51 -0.22
N TYR A 36 10.94 4.67 0.44
CA TYR A 36 10.65 4.16 1.77
C TYR A 36 11.90 3.75 2.55
N ALA A 37 11.72 3.57 3.85
CA ALA A 37 12.60 2.82 4.72
C ALA A 37 11.83 1.64 5.32
N SER A 38 12.43 0.45 5.35
CA SER A 38 11.81 -0.76 5.87
C SER A 38 12.87 -1.76 6.33
N GLY A 39 12.52 -2.56 7.32
CA GLY A 39 13.36 -3.62 7.87
C GLY A 39 12.62 -4.44 8.90
N THR A 40 13.29 -5.37 9.54
CA THR A 40 12.72 -6.09 10.68
C THR A 40 12.85 -5.28 11.96
N VAL A 41 11.96 -5.52 12.91
CA VAL A 41 12.01 -4.90 14.26
C VAL A 41 13.30 -5.31 14.99
N ALA A 42 13.76 -6.54 14.78
CA ALA A 42 15.03 -7.04 15.35
C ALA A 42 16.29 -6.44 14.70
N GLY A 43 16.17 -5.68 13.60
CA GLY A 43 17.31 -5.06 12.91
C GLY A 43 18.00 -5.96 11.88
N VAL A 44 17.50 -7.17 11.62
CA VAL A 44 18.06 -8.11 10.65
C VAL A 44 17.52 -7.86 9.25
N VAL A 45 18.37 -7.87 8.24
CA VAL A 45 17.97 -7.82 6.83
C VAL A 45 17.50 -9.20 6.40
N THR A 46 16.29 -9.32 5.88
CA THR A 46 15.71 -10.60 5.44
C THR A 46 15.18 -10.59 4.01
N ARG A 47 14.84 -9.40 3.46
CA ARG A 47 14.32 -9.23 2.10
C ARG A 47 15.25 -8.38 1.25
N ARG A 48 15.27 -8.63 -0.07
CA ARG A 48 15.96 -7.74 -1.03
C ARG A 48 15.45 -6.29 -0.97
N TYR A 49 14.24 -6.11 -0.53
CA TYR A 49 13.53 -4.84 -0.43
C TYR A 49 13.86 -4.04 0.85
N HIS A 50 14.50 -4.66 1.84
CA HIS A 50 14.89 -3.96 3.05
C HIS A 50 15.97 -2.92 2.77
N GLY A 51 15.79 -1.74 3.34
CA GLY A 51 16.73 -0.63 3.27
C GLY A 51 16.33 0.49 4.22
N LEU A 52 17.33 1.17 4.78
CA LEU A 52 17.13 2.38 5.57
C LEU A 52 16.90 3.61 4.67
N LEU A 53 17.29 3.51 3.38
CA LEU A 53 16.92 4.46 2.35
C LEU A 53 16.75 3.71 1.02
N VAL A 54 15.51 3.51 0.61
CA VAL A 54 15.11 3.13 -0.73
C VAL A 54 14.54 4.37 -1.39
N ALA A 55 15.36 5.03 -2.22
CA ALA A 55 15.02 6.29 -2.85
C ALA A 55 14.13 6.08 -4.07
N SER A 56 13.12 6.93 -4.25
CA SER A 56 12.32 7.00 -5.48
C SER A 56 12.87 8.08 -6.38
N LEU A 57 13.39 7.70 -7.52
CA LEU A 57 14.15 8.54 -8.43
C LEU A 57 13.46 8.70 -9.79
N PRO A 58 13.77 9.74 -10.56
CA PRO A 58 13.27 9.88 -11.93
C PRO A 58 13.66 8.69 -12.82
N ALA A 59 12.85 8.42 -13.85
CA ALA A 59 13.19 7.44 -14.87
C ALA A 59 14.57 7.76 -15.51
N PRO A 60 15.41 6.76 -15.81
CA PRO A 60 15.10 5.33 -15.80
C PRO A 60 15.41 4.59 -14.47
N LEU A 61 15.83 5.28 -13.43
CA LEU A 61 16.29 4.66 -12.17
C LEU A 61 15.17 4.01 -11.37
N GLY A 62 14.00 4.67 -11.25
CA GLY A 62 12.90 4.19 -10.42
C GLY A 62 13.28 4.10 -8.94
N ARG A 63 12.80 3.08 -8.23
CA ARG A 63 13.14 2.85 -6.84
C ARG A 63 14.49 2.13 -6.70
N MET A 64 15.35 2.67 -5.85
CA MET A 64 16.72 2.19 -5.68
C MET A 64 17.08 2.05 -4.21
N VAL A 65 17.58 0.88 -3.81
CA VAL A 65 18.25 0.71 -2.53
C VAL A 65 19.55 1.48 -2.58
N VAL A 66 19.82 2.32 -1.58
CA VAL A 66 21.02 3.16 -1.47
C VAL A 66 21.74 2.89 -0.14
N LEU A 67 21.04 3.09 0.99
CA LEU A 67 21.51 2.67 2.30
C LEU A 67 20.71 1.44 2.74
N ASN A 68 21.37 0.28 2.75
CA ASN A 68 20.70 -0.97 3.07
C ASN A 68 20.52 -1.13 4.58
N HIS A 69 21.59 -0.97 5.34
CA HIS A 69 21.64 -1.32 6.75
C HIS A 69 22.61 -0.42 7.52
N LEU A 70 22.48 -0.40 8.85
CA LEU A 70 23.38 0.30 9.76
C LEU A 70 23.77 -0.65 10.90
N LEU A 71 25.07 -0.92 11.02
CA LEU A 71 25.62 -1.67 12.14
C LEU A 71 25.86 -0.71 13.32
N GLU A 72 25.21 -0.98 14.45
CA GLU A 72 25.12 -0.07 15.58
C GLU A 72 25.74 -0.69 16.83
N ARG A 73 26.80 -0.08 17.36
CA ARG A 73 27.51 -0.55 18.56
C ARG A 73 27.58 0.51 19.63
N VAL A 74 27.39 0.08 20.86
CA VAL A 74 27.53 0.92 22.07
C VAL A 74 28.69 0.40 22.89
N ARG A 75 29.58 1.31 23.32
CA ARG A 75 30.62 0.99 24.27
C ARG A 75 30.12 1.29 25.69
N LEU A 76 29.88 0.25 26.45
CA LEU A 76 29.43 0.28 27.84
C LEU A 76 30.58 0.56 28.83
N GLU A 77 30.23 0.80 30.10
CA GLU A 77 31.22 0.88 31.20
C GLU A 77 32.09 -0.38 31.25
N GLY A 78 33.36 -0.20 31.60
CA GLY A 78 34.34 -1.30 31.58
C GLY A 78 34.85 -1.69 30.20
N GLY A 79 34.46 -0.96 29.12
CA GLY A 79 34.92 -1.18 27.75
C GLY A 79 34.21 -2.29 27.00
N ARG A 80 33.21 -2.93 27.60
CA ARG A 80 32.36 -3.93 26.94
C ARG A 80 31.63 -3.29 25.75
N ILE A 81 31.51 -4.03 24.65
CA ILE A 81 30.78 -3.60 23.46
C ILE A 81 29.45 -4.37 23.39
N ALA A 82 28.36 -3.68 23.19
CA ALA A 82 27.03 -4.24 22.94
C ALA A 82 26.49 -3.73 21.60
N TRP A 83 25.61 -4.50 21.00
CA TRP A 83 24.95 -4.20 19.73
C TRP A 83 23.52 -3.73 19.96
N LEU A 84 23.08 -2.76 19.15
CA LEU A 84 21.67 -2.40 19.02
C LEU A 84 21.09 -3.25 17.87
N GLY A 85 20.31 -4.25 18.20
CA GLY A 85 19.76 -5.19 17.22
C GLY A 85 20.51 -6.52 17.11
N ASP A 86 19.95 -7.45 16.35
CA ASP A 86 20.53 -8.79 16.12
C ASP A 86 21.47 -8.77 14.93
N GLU A 87 22.74 -8.53 15.19
CA GLU A 87 23.80 -8.44 14.18
C GLU A 87 24.52 -9.77 13.93
N SER A 88 23.99 -10.89 14.44
CA SER A 88 24.60 -12.21 14.32
C SER A 88 24.89 -12.63 12.88
N GLN A 89 24.16 -12.10 11.92
CA GLN A 89 24.33 -12.39 10.49
C GLN A 89 25.52 -11.67 9.84
N VAL A 90 25.92 -10.51 10.35
CA VAL A 90 26.98 -9.68 9.75
C VAL A 90 28.26 -9.67 10.59
N ALA A 91 28.13 -9.81 11.91
CA ALA A 91 29.28 -9.78 12.85
C ALA A 91 30.03 -11.11 12.97
N GLY A 92 29.52 -12.20 12.38
CA GLY A 92 30.11 -13.54 12.46
C GLY A 92 29.84 -14.25 13.80
N PRO A 93 30.23 -15.56 13.91
CA PRO A 93 29.88 -16.41 15.05
C PRO A 93 30.55 -16.04 16.37
N ASN A 94 31.52 -15.13 16.36
CA ASN A 94 32.30 -14.69 17.54
C ASN A 94 31.76 -13.41 18.20
N ALA A 95 30.61 -12.89 17.79
CA ALA A 95 30.00 -11.75 18.45
C ALA A 95 29.56 -12.14 19.87
N ILE A 96 30.22 -11.56 20.89
CA ILE A 96 30.14 -11.96 22.30
C ILE A 96 28.79 -11.58 22.94
N ASP A 97 28.05 -10.66 22.34
CA ASP A 97 26.74 -10.20 22.86
C ASP A 97 25.68 -10.30 21.72
N ARG A 98 24.88 -11.35 21.79
CA ARG A 98 23.90 -11.68 20.73
C ARG A 98 22.56 -10.98 20.95
N GLY A 99 22.52 -9.68 21.07
CA GLY A 99 21.22 -8.96 21.11
C GLY A 99 20.23 -9.52 22.16
N GLY A 100 19.38 -8.95 22.71
CA GLY A 100 18.49 -9.34 23.81
C GLY A 100 18.17 -8.12 24.64
N HIS A 101 18.65 -6.97 24.12
CA HIS A 101 18.51 -5.71 24.81
C HIS A 101 17.29 -4.90 24.31
N LEU A 102 16.63 -5.31 23.24
CA LEU A 102 15.41 -4.66 22.73
C LEU A 102 14.22 -5.00 23.64
N VAL A 103 13.82 -4.06 24.48
CA VAL A 103 12.74 -4.26 25.46
C VAL A 103 11.38 -3.73 24.96
N GLU A 104 11.39 -2.80 24.02
CA GLU A 104 10.16 -2.24 23.44
C GLU A 104 10.37 -1.85 21.98
N PHE A 105 9.39 -2.16 21.15
CA PHE A 105 9.18 -1.53 19.85
C PHE A 105 7.81 -0.86 19.85
N ARG A 106 7.72 0.36 19.34
CA ARG A 106 6.44 1.03 19.19
C ARG A 106 6.38 1.90 17.94
N LEU A 107 5.18 2.19 17.49
CA LEU A 107 4.90 3.22 16.52
C LEU A 107 4.32 4.43 17.25
N ASP A 108 5.04 5.54 17.27
CA ASP A 108 4.55 6.83 17.75
C ASP A 108 4.05 7.65 16.57
N LEU A 109 2.74 7.90 16.47
CA LEU A 109 2.11 8.48 15.28
C LEU A 109 2.52 7.76 13.98
N GLY A 110 2.65 6.42 14.03
CA GLY A 110 3.07 5.60 12.89
C GLY A 110 4.58 5.66 12.57
N LEU A 111 5.40 6.31 13.39
CA LEU A 111 6.86 6.33 13.23
C LEU A 111 7.52 5.30 14.17
N PRO A 112 8.46 4.49 13.68
CA PRO A 112 9.06 3.42 14.47
C PRO A 112 10.05 3.96 15.52
N VAL A 113 9.93 3.40 16.71
CA VAL A 113 10.77 3.69 17.88
C VAL A 113 11.17 2.39 18.54
N TRP A 114 12.45 2.22 18.78
CA TRP A 114 13.04 1.10 19.53
C TRP A 114 13.59 1.58 20.86
N VAL A 115 13.40 0.80 21.91
CA VAL A 115 14.01 1.04 23.22
C VAL A 115 14.86 -0.17 23.60
N TYR A 116 16.13 0.08 23.82
CA TYR A 116 17.11 -0.91 24.25
C TYR A 116 17.46 -0.68 25.72
N ASP A 117 17.66 -1.75 26.50
CA ASP A 117 18.05 -1.69 27.91
C ASP A 117 19.30 -2.57 28.16
N PHE A 118 20.37 -1.95 28.57
CA PHE A 118 21.65 -2.57 28.91
C PHE A 118 21.90 -2.51 30.42
N ASN A 119 21.07 -3.21 31.21
CA ASN A 119 21.13 -3.21 32.67
C ASN A 119 20.95 -1.79 33.28
N GLY A 120 19.92 -1.07 32.82
CA GLY A 120 19.58 0.26 33.29
C GLY A 120 20.16 1.42 32.45
N LEU A 121 21.05 1.15 31.51
CA LEU A 121 21.39 2.09 30.47
C LEU A 121 20.37 1.94 29.34
N ARG A 122 19.45 2.90 29.20
CA ARG A 122 18.37 2.85 28.20
C ARG A 122 18.62 3.82 27.06
N ILE A 123 18.54 3.28 25.82
CA ILE A 123 18.73 4.04 24.59
C ILE A 123 17.44 3.93 23.76
N GLU A 124 16.93 5.07 23.31
CA GLU A 124 15.87 5.16 22.31
C GLU A 124 16.48 5.39 20.93
N LYS A 125 16.04 4.64 19.94
CA LYS A 125 16.30 4.86 18.51
C LYS A 125 14.98 5.21 17.83
N ARG A 126 14.96 6.25 16.98
CA ARG A 126 13.83 6.65 16.14
C ARG A 126 14.24 6.74 14.69
N LEU A 127 13.34 6.41 13.79
CA LEU A 127 13.52 6.62 12.37
C LEU A 127 12.35 7.44 11.80
N LEU A 128 12.66 8.38 10.92
CA LEU A 128 11.67 9.08 10.11
C LEU A 128 12.21 9.38 8.72
N MET A 129 11.31 9.57 7.79
CA MET A 129 11.57 10.15 6.48
C MET A 129 10.73 11.43 6.34
N PRO A 130 11.34 12.61 6.11
CA PRO A 130 10.60 13.82 5.81
C PRO A 130 9.76 13.64 4.54
N HIS A 131 8.50 14.06 4.60
CA HIS A 131 7.59 13.93 3.45
C HIS A 131 8.08 14.74 2.25
N GLY A 132 8.07 14.13 1.07
CA GLY A 132 8.52 14.76 -0.18
C GLY A 132 10.03 14.76 -0.40
N GLN A 133 10.82 14.00 0.41
CA GLN A 133 12.28 13.92 0.28
C GLN A 133 12.77 12.47 0.34
N ASN A 134 13.79 12.14 -0.46
CA ASN A 134 14.52 10.89 -0.34
C ASN A 134 15.61 11.01 0.75
N THR A 135 15.16 11.19 1.97
CA THR A 135 16.01 11.44 3.15
C THR A 135 15.51 10.61 4.32
N THR A 136 16.42 9.99 5.06
CA THR A 136 16.13 9.24 6.29
C THR A 136 16.93 9.84 7.45
N HIS A 137 16.25 10.05 8.58
CA HIS A 137 16.86 10.46 9.85
C HIS A 137 16.80 9.29 10.84
N LEU A 138 17.95 8.90 11.39
CA LEU A 138 18.07 7.93 12.47
C LEU A 138 18.58 8.68 13.72
N THR A 139 17.72 8.83 14.72
CA THR A 139 18.01 9.60 15.94
C THR A 139 18.11 8.67 17.14
N TYR A 140 19.15 8.87 17.92
CA TYR A 140 19.44 8.15 19.17
C TYR A 140 19.38 9.10 20.35
N ARG A 141 18.73 8.67 21.45
CA ARG A 141 18.61 9.41 22.69
C ARG A 141 18.98 8.50 23.87
N LEU A 142 19.75 9.02 24.81
CA LEU A 142 19.97 8.37 26.09
C LEU A 142 18.79 8.71 27.01
N LEU A 143 18.00 7.71 27.40
CA LEU A 143 16.84 7.87 28.26
C LEU A 143 17.19 7.77 29.74
N SER A 144 18.16 6.91 30.08
CA SER A 144 18.69 6.74 31.44
C SER A 144 20.08 6.10 31.39
N GLY A 145 20.86 6.33 32.45
CA GLY A 145 22.18 5.80 32.61
C GLY A 145 23.24 6.90 32.76
N LYS A 146 24.48 6.50 33.05
CA LYS A 146 25.62 7.45 33.14
C LYS A 146 26.21 7.68 31.77
N GLY A 147 26.12 8.89 31.26
CA GLY A 147 26.73 9.34 30.00
C GLY A 147 27.98 10.19 30.23
N PRO A 148 28.68 10.59 29.13
CA PRO A 148 28.42 10.21 27.74
C PRO A 148 28.88 8.77 27.43
N ILE A 149 28.15 8.12 26.52
CA ILE A 149 28.50 6.80 25.99
C ILE A 149 28.96 6.91 24.54
N ARG A 150 29.89 6.04 24.13
CA ARG A 150 30.38 6.03 22.74
C ARG A 150 29.50 5.16 21.87
N LEU A 151 28.82 5.80 20.91
CA LEU A 151 28.08 5.14 19.84
C LEU A 151 28.96 5.02 18.59
N THR A 152 28.92 3.88 17.93
CA THR A 152 29.60 3.61 16.66
C THR A 152 28.56 3.16 15.65
N LEU A 153 28.50 3.85 14.49
CA LEU A 153 27.53 3.63 13.42
C LEU A 153 28.29 3.29 12.13
N ARG A 154 28.13 2.09 11.60
CA ARG A 154 28.76 1.67 10.34
C ARG A 154 27.67 1.50 9.27
N PRO A 155 27.58 2.38 8.26
CA PRO A 155 26.64 2.24 7.16
C PRO A 155 27.05 1.08 6.24
N SER A 156 26.08 0.28 5.84
CA SER A 156 26.18 -0.76 4.83
C SER A 156 25.43 -0.33 3.58
N ILE A 157 26.12 -0.17 2.48
CA ILE A 157 25.68 0.50 1.26
C ILE A 157 25.56 -0.52 0.14
N HIS A 158 24.50 -0.37 -0.68
CA HIS A 158 24.32 -1.16 -1.88
C HIS A 158 23.48 -0.39 -2.90
N PHE A 159 24.11 0.14 -3.95
CA PHE A 159 23.39 0.81 -5.02
C PHE A 159 22.87 -0.20 -6.03
N ARG A 160 21.59 -0.53 -5.94
CA ARG A 160 20.90 -1.43 -6.88
C ARG A 160 19.43 -1.07 -7.02
N SER A 161 18.81 -1.42 -8.16
CA SER A 161 17.34 -1.40 -8.25
C SER A 161 16.75 -2.26 -7.12
N TYR A 162 15.67 -1.80 -6.50
CA TYR A 162 15.05 -2.48 -5.37
C TYR A 162 14.51 -3.89 -5.74
N GLU A 163 14.15 -4.10 -7.02
CA GLU A 163 13.70 -5.38 -7.56
C GLU A 163 14.84 -6.32 -7.95
N ALA A 164 16.03 -5.78 -8.18
CA ALA A 164 17.19 -6.57 -8.62
C ALA A 164 17.57 -7.65 -7.59
N ALA A 165 18.21 -8.70 -8.06
CA ALA A 165 18.77 -9.72 -7.20
C ALA A 165 19.77 -9.12 -6.21
N VAL A 166 19.92 -9.73 -5.03
CA VAL A 166 20.80 -9.22 -3.96
C VAL A 166 22.28 -9.28 -4.32
N THR A 167 22.63 -10.02 -5.38
CA THR A 167 23.97 -10.11 -5.97
C THR A 167 24.25 -9.02 -7.00
N GLU A 168 23.21 -8.37 -7.54
CA GLU A 168 23.35 -7.29 -8.50
C GLU A 168 23.65 -5.96 -7.80
N GLY A 169 24.31 -5.04 -8.48
CA GLY A 169 24.64 -3.71 -7.97
C GLY A 169 25.58 -2.95 -8.90
N SER A 170 26.18 -1.87 -8.42
CA SER A 170 27.19 -1.15 -9.17
C SER A 170 28.40 -2.05 -9.39
N SER A 171 28.81 -2.17 -10.65
CA SER A 171 30.06 -2.87 -11.02
C SER A 171 31.32 -1.99 -10.81
N LEU A 172 31.12 -0.69 -10.53
CA LEU A 172 32.21 0.25 -10.26
C LEU A 172 32.52 0.31 -8.77
N PRO A 173 33.78 0.53 -8.39
CA PRO A 173 34.13 0.76 -7.00
C PRO A 173 33.45 2.02 -6.48
N TYR A 174 32.98 1.98 -5.25
CA TYR A 174 32.46 3.16 -4.57
C TYR A 174 33.57 4.15 -4.27
N SER A 175 33.28 5.44 -4.42
CA SER A 175 34.18 6.51 -4.00
C SER A 175 33.58 7.31 -2.85
N VAL A 176 34.42 7.80 -1.95
CA VAL A 176 34.04 8.58 -0.78
C VAL A 176 34.62 9.97 -0.88
N GLY A 177 33.78 10.99 -0.92
CA GLY A 177 34.12 12.38 -0.73
C GLY A 177 33.89 12.82 0.70
N ALA A 178 34.81 13.59 1.29
CA ALA A 178 34.66 14.16 2.61
C ALA A 178 35.03 15.64 2.61
N THR A 179 34.11 16.53 2.98
CA THR A 179 34.34 17.95 3.14
C THR A 179 33.75 18.42 4.45
N LYS A 180 34.59 18.71 5.43
CA LYS A 180 34.17 19.00 6.81
C LYS A 180 33.37 17.79 7.37
N ASN A 181 32.09 17.98 7.69
CA ASN A 181 31.17 16.94 8.18
C ASN A 181 30.13 16.48 7.12
N HIS A 182 30.42 16.76 5.85
CA HIS A 182 29.66 16.27 4.70
C HIS A 182 30.39 15.08 4.09
N TYR A 183 29.71 13.96 3.97
CA TYR A 183 30.25 12.73 3.39
C TYR A 183 29.38 12.32 2.21
N GLU A 184 30.00 12.08 1.08
CA GLU A 184 29.33 11.68 -0.15
C GLU A 184 29.87 10.34 -0.63
N VAL A 185 28.96 9.41 -0.94
CA VAL A 185 29.32 8.12 -1.54
C VAL A 185 28.73 8.07 -2.94
N CYS A 186 29.59 7.81 -3.91
CA CYS A 186 29.24 7.74 -5.32
C CYS A 186 29.53 6.34 -5.86
N ALA A 187 28.58 5.81 -6.65
CA ALA A 187 28.66 4.50 -7.30
C ALA A 187 28.91 4.62 -8.83
N GLY A 188 29.21 5.83 -9.30
CA GLY A 188 29.41 6.16 -10.72
C GLY A 188 28.36 7.10 -11.28
N ALA A 189 28.56 7.58 -12.50
CA ALA A 189 27.78 8.65 -13.13
C ALA A 189 26.28 8.33 -13.39
N GLY A 190 25.89 7.05 -13.35
CA GLY A 190 24.51 6.62 -13.55
C GLY A 190 23.71 6.47 -12.26
N PHE A 191 24.31 6.73 -11.09
CA PHE A 191 23.69 6.53 -9.79
C PHE A 191 23.52 7.85 -9.03
N PRO A 192 22.58 7.94 -8.08
CA PRO A 192 22.49 9.10 -7.20
C PRO A 192 23.72 9.16 -6.27
N VAL A 193 23.98 10.34 -5.73
CA VAL A 193 24.99 10.51 -4.67
C VAL A 193 24.33 10.27 -3.33
N LEU A 194 24.82 9.31 -2.54
CA LEU A 194 24.41 9.17 -1.15
C LEU A 194 25.17 10.17 -0.29
N ARG A 195 24.44 11.07 0.35
CA ARG A 195 24.95 12.05 1.31
C ARG A 195 24.70 11.56 2.73
N LEU A 196 25.76 11.56 3.52
CA LEU A 196 25.71 11.18 4.93
C LEU A 196 26.15 12.36 5.79
N ARG A 197 25.41 12.65 6.84
CA ARG A 197 25.75 13.69 7.83
C ARG A 197 25.42 13.19 9.24
N LEU A 198 26.38 13.34 10.14
CA LEU A 198 26.19 13.00 11.54
C LEU A 198 26.11 14.26 12.39
N HIS A 199 25.02 14.43 13.11
CA HIS A 199 24.82 15.42 14.16
C HIS A 199 25.08 14.77 15.52
N GLY A 200 25.92 15.39 16.35
CA GLY A 200 26.26 14.92 17.68
C GLY A 200 27.62 15.39 18.12
N GLU A 201 27.92 15.26 19.42
CA GLU A 201 29.18 15.71 20.00
C GLU A 201 30.32 14.77 19.64
N ARG A 202 31.52 15.35 19.41
CA ARG A 202 32.74 14.59 19.07
C ARG A 202 32.53 13.57 17.94
N SER A 203 31.74 13.99 16.93
CA SER A 203 31.47 13.16 15.76
C SER A 203 32.66 13.11 14.81
N ALA A 204 32.99 11.92 14.34
CA ALA A 204 34.06 11.70 13.35
C ALA A 204 33.77 10.45 12.51
N LEU A 205 34.07 10.51 11.21
CA LEU A 205 34.14 9.33 10.34
C LEU A 205 35.58 8.77 10.38
N THR A 206 35.71 7.48 10.64
CA THR A 206 36.93 6.72 10.43
C THR A 206 36.77 5.93 9.13
N LEU A 207 37.62 6.21 8.15
CA LEU A 207 37.68 5.41 6.94
C LEU A 207 38.26 4.03 7.29
N ASP A 208 37.49 3.02 7.05
CA ASP A 208 37.80 1.61 7.35
C ASP A 208 36.91 0.78 6.41
N GLU A 209 37.34 0.71 5.17
CA GLU A 209 36.58 0.07 4.11
C GLU A 209 36.44 -1.42 4.36
N VAL A 210 35.22 -1.92 4.32
CA VAL A 210 34.90 -3.34 4.51
C VAL A 210 33.83 -3.77 3.49
N GLY A 211 34.13 -4.82 2.74
CA GLY A 211 33.16 -5.58 1.97
C GLY A 211 32.64 -6.76 2.79
N SER A 212 31.34 -6.91 2.92
CA SER A 212 30.72 -8.11 3.49
C SER A 212 30.12 -8.93 2.36
N THR A 213 30.56 -10.19 2.23
CA THR A 213 30.00 -11.15 1.27
C THR A 213 29.12 -12.16 2.01
N ASP A 214 28.27 -12.84 1.26
CA ASP A 214 27.40 -13.90 1.77
C ASP A 214 26.43 -13.44 2.87
N VAL A 215 26.01 -12.17 2.82
CA VAL A 215 24.97 -11.65 3.70
C VAL A 215 23.64 -12.35 3.40
N PRO A 216 23.06 -13.10 4.38
CA PRO A 216 21.89 -13.92 4.11
C PRO A 216 20.58 -13.12 4.14
N TYR A 217 19.79 -13.28 3.09
CA TYR A 217 18.44 -12.75 2.97
C TYR A 217 17.44 -13.91 3.12
N SER A 218 17.06 -14.21 4.35
CA SER A 218 16.30 -15.43 4.68
C SER A 218 14.94 -15.52 4.01
N MET A 219 14.24 -14.37 3.80
CA MET A 219 12.97 -14.35 3.08
C MET A 219 13.15 -14.65 1.59
N GLU A 220 14.21 -14.15 0.96
CA GLU A 220 14.51 -14.46 -0.43
C GLU A 220 14.78 -15.97 -0.60
N LYS A 221 15.52 -16.57 0.33
CA LYS A 221 15.75 -18.04 0.35
C LYS A 221 14.44 -18.82 0.43
N LEU A 222 13.52 -18.44 1.32
CA LEU A 222 12.22 -19.09 1.46
C LEU A 222 11.33 -18.94 0.23
N ARG A 223 11.53 -17.85 -0.52
CA ARG A 223 10.80 -17.58 -1.77
C ARG A 223 11.46 -18.21 -3.00
N GLY A 224 12.58 -18.91 -2.83
CA GLY A 224 13.30 -19.59 -3.94
C GLY A 224 14.12 -18.62 -4.80
N TYR A 225 14.51 -17.46 -4.28
CA TYR A 225 15.34 -16.49 -4.98
C TYR A 225 16.80 -16.53 -4.51
N GLU A 226 17.67 -15.84 -5.23
CA GLU A 226 19.03 -15.57 -4.77
C GLU A 226 19.00 -14.87 -3.40
N SER A 227 19.74 -15.43 -2.45
CA SER A 227 19.58 -15.09 -1.05
C SER A 227 20.90 -14.78 -0.31
N LEU A 228 22.02 -14.79 -1.01
CA LEU A 228 23.32 -14.38 -0.48
C LEU A 228 23.77 -13.15 -1.25
N GLY A 229 23.86 -12.02 -0.58
CA GLY A 229 24.23 -10.75 -1.19
C GLY A 229 25.53 -10.20 -0.65
N SER A 230 25.96 -9.06 -1.21
CA SER A 230 27.15 -8.34 -0.76
C SER A 230 26.79 -6.93 -0.35
N LEU A 231 27.42 -6.44 0.71
CA LEU A 231 27.30 -5.07 1.20
C LEU A 231 28.69 -4.44 1.31
N TRP A 232 28.77 -3.14 1.09
CA TRP A 232 29.99 -2.37 1.23
C TRP A 232 29.83 -1.27 2.27
N SER A 233 30.91 -0.98 3.02
CA SER A 233 30.95 0.08 4.01
C SER A 233 32.21 0.93 3.84
N PRO A 234 32.09 2.28 3.82
CA PRO A 234 33.26 3.17 3.74
C PRO A 234 34.06 3.23 5.05
N GLY A 235 33.46 2.76 6.14
CA GLY A 235 33.99 2.93 7.47
C GLY A 235 32.87 3.13 8.50
N TYR A 236 33.17 3.80 9.59
CA TYR A 236 32.21 3.99 10.68
C TYR A 236 32.31 5.39 11.30
N PHE A 237 31.19 5.88 11.71
CA PHE A 237 31.07 7.08 12.53
C PHE A 237 31.27 6.72 14.01
N ARG A 238 31.95 7.59 14.75
CA ARG A 238 32.01 7.60 16.20
C ARG A 238 31.44 8.90 16.72
N VAL A 239 30.64 8.82 17.78
CA VAL A 239 29.97 9.99 18.35
C VAL A 239 29.68 9.72 19.83
N ASP A 240 29.67 10.76 20.65
CA ASP A 240 29.27 10.67 22.05
C ASP A 240 27.76 10.94 22.17
N LEU A 241 27.06 10.05 22.89
CA LEU A 241 25.64 10.15 23.18
C LEU A 241 25.46 10.46 24.68
N SER A 242 24.71 11.51 25.00
CA SER A 242 24.37 11.92 26.36
C SER A 242 22.90 12.28 26.49
N GLU A 243 22.40 12.43 27.70
CA GLU A 243 21.01 12.87 27.92
C GLU A 243 20.72 14.27 27.33
N ALA A 244 21.71 15.17 27.35
CA ALA A 244 21.57 16.53 26.85
C ALA A 244 21.67 16.62 25.31
N TYR A 245 22.40 15.71 24.67
CA TYR A 245 22.73 15.81 23.26
C TYR A 245 22.38 14.51 22.53
N PRO A 246 21.24 14.49 21.81
CA PRO A 246 20.87 13.38 20.92
C PRO A 246 21.83 13.30 19.74
N VAL A 247 21.92 12.12 19.15
CA VAL A 247 22.70 11.85 17.94
C VAL A 247 21.76 11.57 16.79
N THR A 248 21.96 12.24 15.64
CA THR A 248 21.18 11.93 14.42
C THR A 248 22.11 11.68 13.24
N LEU A 249 22.00 10.52 12.63
CA LEU A 249 22.57 10.22 11.31
C LEU A 249 21.51 10.52 10.24
N ILE A 250 21.85 11.38 9.28
CA ILE A 250 21.05 11.67 8.10
C ILE A 250 21.66 10.94 6.92
N ALA A 251 20.82 10.25 6.15
CA ALA A 251 21.16 9.64 4.86
C ALA A 251 20.21 10.18 3.80
N SER A 252 20.73 10.71 2.68
CA SER A 252 19.92 11.41 1.69
C SER A 252 20.48 11.29 0.27
N THR A 253 19.61 11.32 -0.72
CA THR A 253 19.99 11.57 -2.12
C THR A 253 19.71 13.01 -2.56
N GLU A 254 19.09 13.82 -1.68
CA GLU A 254 18.82 15.24 -1.96
C GLU A 254 20.10 16.08 -1.90
N PRO A 255 20.15 17.25 -2.59
CA PRO A 255 21.25 18.18 -2.48
C PRO A 255 21.42 18.72 -1.05
N TRP A 256 22.63 19.15 -0.70
CA TRP A 256 22.96 19.62 0.65
C TRP A 256 22.07 20.75 1.16
N GLU A 257 21.65 21.64 0.26
CA GLU A 257 20.74 22.75 0.60
C GLU A 257 19.40 22.23 1.14
N SER A 258 18.89 21.13 0.59
CA SER A 258 17.67 20.48 1.08
C SER A 258 17.90 19.71 2.38
N VAL A 259 19.04 19.00 2.48
CA VAL A 259 19.40 18.23 3.69
C VAL A 259 19.59 19.14 4.90
N GLU A 260 20.09 20.35 4.69
CA GLU A 260 20.41 21.33 5.74
C GLU A 260 19.32 22.36 5.97
N ALA A 261 18.24 22.33 5.21
CA ALA A 261 17.14 23.31 5.33
C ALA A 261 16.49 23.30 6.73
N LEU A 262 16.47 22.14 7.40
CA LEU A 262 15.95 21.99 8.77
C LEU A 262 16.98 21.24 9.64
N THR A 263 17.01 21.59 10.92
CA THR A 263 17.72 20.75 11.90
C THR A 263 16.98 19.42 12.09
N PRO A 264 17.64 18.36 12.56
CA PRO A 264 16.98 17.08 12.83
C PRO A 264 15.74 17.19 13.72
N GLU A 265 15.79 18.04 14.72
CA GLU A 265 14.70 18.29 15.67
C GLU A 265 13.50 18.97 14.98
N HIS A 266 13.75 19.98 14.15
CA HIS A 266 12.70 20.67 13.39
C HIS A 266 12.09 19.75 12.32
N ALA A 267 12.89 18.94 11.65
CA ALA A 267 12.39 17.95 10.70
C ALA A 267 11.48 16.91 11.39
N ALA A 268 11.89 16.43 12.57
CA ALA A 268 11.07 15.50 13.36
C ALA A 268 9.76 16.15 13.83
N GLN A 269 9.83 17.39 14.32
CA GLN A 269 8.64 18.12 14.74
C GLN A 269 7.68 18.38 13.59
N ALA A 270 8.20 18.78 12.42
CA ALA A 270 7.38 19.01 11.22
C ALA A 270 6.66 17.74 10.75
N GLU A 271 7.36 16.60 10.72
CA GLU A 271 6.76 15.33 10.32
C GLU A 271 5.70 14.84 11.33
N MET A 272 5.97 14.95 12.62
CA MET A 272 4.97 14.61 13.64
C MET A 272 3.75 15.51 13.58
N GLU A 273 3.92 16.81 13.32
CA GLU A 273 2.81 17.75 13.16
C GLU A 273 2.01 17.46 11.91
N ARG A 274 2.65 17.15 10.77
CA ARG A 274 1.98 16.70 9.54
C ARG A 274 1.08 15.49 9.82
N ARG A 275 1.57 14.50 10.58
CA ARG A 275 0.80 13.29 10.92
C ARG A 275 -0.38 13.60 11.85
N ARG A 276 -0.22 14.51 12.80
CA ARG A 276 -1.35 15.00 13.62
C ARG A 276 -2.41 15.70 12.76
N GLN A 277 -1.97 16.53 11.80
CA GLN A 277 -2.87 17.20 10.87
C GLN A 277 -3.66 16.20 10.00
N LEU A 278 -3.06 15.09 9.55
CA LEU A 278 -3.80 14.03 8.85
C LEU A 278 -4.93 13.47 9.71
N LEU A 279 -4.67 13.20 10.98
CA LEU A 279 -5.69 12.72 11.91
C LEU A 279 -6.78 13.77 12.17
N GLN A 280 -6.42 15.05 12.25
CA GLN A 280 -7.36 16.16 12.44
C GLN A 280 -8.25 16.35 11.20
N ILE A 281 -7.68 16.30 9.99
CA ILE A 281 -8.41 16.43 8.72
C ILE A 281 -9.38 15.27 8.52
N ALA A 282 -8.97 14.05 8.85
CA ALA A 282 -9.84 12.87 8.79
C ALA A 282 -11.05 12.95 9.74
N GLY A 283 -11.06 13.95 10.64
CA GLY A 283 -12.01 14.03 11.76
C GLY A 283 -11.59 13.12 12.91
N PRO A 284 -12.06 13.36 14.14
CA PRO A 284 -11.67 12.54 15.27
C PRO A 284 -12.33 11.16 15.18
N PRO A 285 -11.67 10.12 14.65
CA PRO A 285 -12.17 8.78 14.79
C PRO A 285 -12.15 8.45 16.30
N LYS A 286 -13.27 8.00 16.84
CA LYS A 286 -13.36 7.55 18.24
C LYS A 286 -12.62 6.23 18.48
N ASP A 287 -12.17 5.59 17.40
CA ASP A 287 -11.57 4.27 17.38
C ASP A 287 -10.06 4.37 17.10
N HIS A 288 -9.26 3.81 18.01
CA HIS A 288 -7.79 3.78 17.92
C HIS A 288 -7.32 3.08 16.63
N LEU A 289 -7.95 1.95 16.25
CA LEU A 289 -7.64 1.21 15.04
C LEU A 289 -7.86 2.07 13.78
N ALA A 290 -8.96 2.83 13.72
CA ALA A 290 -9.22 3.72 12.59
C ALA A 290 -8.17 4.86 12.51
N CYS A 291 -7.73 5.42 13.65
CA CYS A 291 -6.65 6.42 13.65
C CYS A 291 -5.34 5.87 13.08
N GLU A 292 -4.96 4.66 13.45
CA GLU A 292 -3.77 4.00 12.92
C GLU A 292 -3.88 3.77 11.42
N LEU A 293 -5.03 3.32 10.94
CA LEU A 293 -5.27 3.09 9.52
C LEU A 293 -5.33 4.38 8.70
N VAL A 294 -5.72 5.53 9.29
CA VAL A 294 -5.59 6.85 8.64
C VAL A 294 -4.12 7.17 8.37
N LEU A 295 -3.21 6.89 9.31
CA LEU A 295 -1.77 7.08 9.11
C LEU A 295 -1.19 6.04 8.14
N ALA A 296 -1.68 4.80 8.17
CA ALA A 296 -1.30 3.78 7.20
C ALA A 296 -1.76 4.14 5.77
N ALA A 297 -2.95 4.73 5.62
CA ALA A 297 -3.48 5.16 4.32
C ALA A 297 -2.60 6.22 3.65
N ASP A 298 -1.99 7.13 4.43
CA ASP A 298 -1.08 8.15 3.92
C ASP A 298 0.16 7.56 3.22
N GLN A 299 0.60 6.38 3.65
CA GLN A 299 1.79 5.72 3.09
C GLN A 299 1.66 5.38 1.59
N PHE A 300 0.44 5.19 1.10
CA PHE A 300 0.18 4.74 -0.26
C PHE A 300 -0.06 5.87 -1.26
N VAL A 301 -0.49 7.06 -0.81
CA VAL A 301 -0.77 8.20 -1.70
C VAL A 301 0.52 8.96 -1.97
N ILE A 302 0.93 9.01 -3.25
CA ILE A 302 2.23 9.56 -3.64
C ILE A 302 2.15 10.61 -4.75
N THR A 303 3.20 11.45 -4.82
CA THR A 303 3.60 12.17 -6.02
C THR A 303 4.65 11.34 -6.74
N PRO A 304 4.36 10.75 -7.92
CA PRO A 304 5.28 9.81 -8.56
C PRO A 304 6.55 10.52 -9.07
N ALA A 305 7.70 10.22 -8.49
CA ALA A 305 8.99 10.79 -8.89
C ALA A 305 9.37 10.44 -10.34
N GLY A 306 8.95 9.27 -10.83
CA GLY A 306 9.20 8.83 -12.21
C GLY A 306 8.49 9.64 -13.29
N ARG A 307 7.47 10.45 -12.94
CA ARG A 307 6.65 11.26 -13.87
C ARG A 307 6.96 12.77 -13.77
N ALA A 308 8.23 13.14 -13.73
CA ALA A 308 8.66 14.51 -13.51
C ALA A 308 8.11 15.51 -14.56
N GLU A 309 8.10 15.15 -15.85
CA GLU A 309 7.57 15.99 -16.93
C GLU A 309 6.05 16.19 -16.81
N GLU A 310 5.30 15.14 -16.49
CA GLU A 310 3.88 15.21 -16.29
C GLU A 310 3.54 16.06 -15.06
N THR A 311 4.29 15.86 -13.97
CA THR A 311 4.16 16.65 -12.74
C THR A 311 4.43 18.15 -13.01
N ALA A 312 5.42 18.48 -13.83
CA ALA A 312 5.71 19.87 -14.20
C ALA A 312 4.59 20.49 -15.04
N ARG A 313 4.04 19.75 -16.02
CA ARG A 313 2.90 20.21 -16.83
C ARG A 313 1.63 20.41 -15.97
N ALA A 314 1.32 19.47 -15.11
CA ALA A 314 0.17 19.56 -14.19
C ALA A 314 0.30 20.81 -13.30
N ARG A 315 1.46 21.03 -12.69
CA ARG A 315 1.73 22.21 -11.86
C ARG A 315 1.55 23.52 -12.63
N ALA A 316 2.01 23.57 -13.87
CA ALA A 316 1.82 24.75 -14.72
C ALA A 316 0.34 25.05 -15.03
N ALA A 317 -0.51 24.03 -15.00
CA ALA A 317 -1.96 24.14 -15.14
C ALA A 317 -2.70 24.34 -13.80
N GLY A 318 -2.00 24.47 -12.67
CA GLY A 318 -2.59 24.57 -11.32
C GLY A 318 -3.07 23.24 -10.76
N GLU A 319 -2.69 22.13 -11.39
CA GLU A 319 -3.03 20.75 -11.01
C GLU A 319 -1.83 20.03 -10.36
N HIS A 320 -2.11 18.89 -9.76
CA HIS A 320 -1.08 18.01 -9.21
C HIS A 320 -1.26 16.58 -9.70
N VAL A 321 -0.16 15.92 -10.02
CA VAL A 321 -0.16 14.48 -10.26
C VAL A 321 -0.13 13.76 -8.92
N ARG A 322 -1.11 12.87 -8.71
CA ARG A 322 -1.17 11.97 -7.57
C ARG A 322 -1.53 10.58 -8.05
N THR A 323 -1.00 9.58 -7.37
CA THR A 323 -1.34 8.18 -7.61
C THR A 323 -1.24 7.38 -6.32
N VAL A 324 -1.53 6.07 -6.39
CA VAL A 324 -1.49 5.16 -5.26
C VAL A 324 -0.50 4.04 -5.55
N ILE A 325 0.46 3.81 -4.65
CA ILE A 325 1.25 2.57 -4.62
C ILE A 325 0.33 1.45 -4.15
N ALA A 326 0.18 0.38 -4.93
CA ALA A 326 -0.72 -0.72 -4.61
C ALA A 326 -0.29 -1.50 -3.36
N GLY A 327 1.01 -1.59 -3.11
CA GLY A 327 1.53 -2.24 -1.91
C GLY A 327 3.06 -2.18 -1.80
N TYR A 328 3.55 -2.16 -0.56
CA TYR A 328 4.96 -2.23 -0.24
C TYR A 328 5.33 -3.66 0.17
N HIS A 329 6.46 -4.19 -0.34
CA HIS A 329 7.55 -3.38 -0.94
C HIS A 329 7.47 -3.23 -2.46
N TRP A 330 6.94 -4.22 -3.22
CA TRP A 330 7.25 -4.41 -4.64
C TRP A 330 6.22 -3.85 -5.63
N PHE A 331 5.01 -3.54 -5.22
CA PHE A 331 4.05 -2.97 -6.18
C PHE A 331 4.39 -1.53 -6.57
N THR A 332 3.97 -1.17 -7.78
CA THR A 332 3.97 0.20 -8.31
C THR A 332 2.57 0.79 -8.21
N ASP A 333 2.23 1.79 -9.03
CA ASP A 333 0.86 2.27 -9.15
C ASP A 333 0.07 1.41 -10.15
N TRP A 334 -1.00 0.81 -9.61
CA TRP A 334 -1.90 -0.06 -10.34
C TRP A 334 -3.28 0.56 -10.41
N GLY A 335 -3.89 0.55 -11.61
CA GLY A 335 -5.19 1.20 -11.85
C GLY A 335 -6.33 0.56 -11.08
N ARG A 336 -6.45 -0.77 -11.09
CA ARG A 336 -7.45 -1.52 -10.31
C ARG A 336 -7.35 -1.19 -8.83
N ASP A 337 -6.14 -1.33 -8.28
CA ASP A 337 -5.87 -1.13 -6.86
C ASP A 337 -6.14 0.31 -6.44
N THR A 338 -5.74 1.28 -7.28
CA THR A 338 -6.02 2.69 -7.06
C THR A 338 -7.53 2.96 -7.01
N MET A 339 -8.31 2.44 -7.96
CA MET A 339 -9.74 2.71 -8.03
C MET A 339 -10.53 2.07 -6.88
N ILE A 340 -10.16 0.85 -6.48
CA ILE A 340 -10.74 0.17 -5.31
C ILE A 340 -10.36 0.90 -4.03
N SER A 341 -9.09 1.32 -3.89
CA SER A 341 -8.57 1.94 -2.68
C SER A 341 -9.01 3.39 -2.49
N LEU A 342 -9.45 4.08 -3.54
CA LEU A 342 -9.65 5.53 -3.55
C LEU A 342 -10.54 6.00 -2.40
N GLU A 343 -11.70 5.36 -2.20
CA GLU A 343 -12.66 5.74 -1.15
C GLU A 343 -12.01 5.65 0.23
N GLY A 344 -11.37 4.53 0.55
CA GLY A 344 -10.77 4.30 1.85
C GLY A 344 -9.53 5.16 2.13
N LEU A 345 -8.63 5.32 1.14
CA LEU A 345 -7.40 6.08 1.34
C LEU A 345 -7.60 7.59 1.32
N THR A 346 -8.60 8.09 0.59
CA THR A 346 -8.76 9.53 0.35
C THR A 346 -10.08 10.08 0.88
N LEU A 347 -11.23 9.57 0.44
CA LEU A 347 -12.53 10.12 0.84
C LEU A 347 -12.80 9.88 2.32
N SER A 348 -12.51 8.70 2.84
CA SER A 348 -12.63 8.33 4.26
C SER A 348 -11.66 9.11 5.15
N THR A 349 -10.61 9.71 4.60
CA THR A 349 -9.63 10.54 5.31
C THR A 349 -9.77 12.03 4.99
N SER A 350 -10.89 12.45 4.36
CA SER A 350 -11.19 13.82 3.94
C SER A 350 -10.16 14.45 2.99
N ARG A 351 -9.39 13.64 2.28
CA ARG A 351 -8.38 14.06 1.27
C ARG A 351 -9.03 14.19 -0.10
N TYR A 352 -10.09 14.94 -0.19
CA TYR A 352 -10.91 15.09 -1.41
C TYR A 352 -10.14 15.65 -2.61
N ARG A 353 -9.20 16.58 -2.36
CA ARG A 353 -8.39 17.18 -3.44
C ARG A 353 -7.47 16.15 -4.08
N GLU A 354 -6.83 15.31 -3.28
CA GLU A 354 -5.98 14.22 -3.77
C GLU A 354 -6.79 13.21 -4.57
N ALA A 355 -8.00 12.87 -4.11
CA ALA A 355 -8.91 12.00 -4.86
C ALA A 355 -9.21 12.57 -6.26
N GLY A 356 -9.56 13.86 -6.36
CA GLY A 356 -9.79 14.55 -7.63
C GLY A 356 -8.56 14.52 -8.54
N TYR A 357 -7.36 14.78 -8.00
CA TYR A 357 -6.11 14.70 -8.76
C TYR A 357 -5.85 13.29 -9.31
N ILE A 358 -6.04 12.24 -8.49
CA ILE A 358 -5.90 10.84 -8.91
C ILE A 358 -6.85 10.52 -10.07
N LEU A 359 -8.14 10.84 -9.92
CA LEU A 359 -9.14 10.55 -10.94
C LEU A 359 -8.88 11.28 -12.26
N ARG A 360 -8.50 12.56 -12.22
CA ARG A 360 -8.12 13.32 -13.42
C ARG A 360 -6.85 12.78 -14.06
N THR A 361 -5.86 12.37 -13.27
CA THR A 361 -4.64 11.72 -13.77
C THR A 361 -5.02 10.48 -14.59
N PHE A 362 -5.80 9.56 -14.05
CA PHE A 362 -6.22 8.35 -14.79
C PHE A 362 -7.10 8.66 -16.00
N GLY A 363 -7.96 9.69 -15.91
CA GLY A 363 -8.77 10.17 -17.03
C GLY A 363 -7.96 10.60 -18.26
N HIS A 364 -6.74 11.12 -18.06
CA HIS A 364 -5.83 11.46 -19.16
C HIS A 364 -5.30 10.23 -19.90
N TYR A 365 -5.18 9.09 -19.22
CA TYR A 365 -4.65 7.84 -19.78
C TYR A 365 -5.70 6.92 -20.40
N VAL A 366 -6.98 7.33 -20.50
CA VAL A 366 -7.99 6.52 -21.18
C VAL A 366 -7.61 6.35 -22.65
N GLN A 367 -7.38 5.09 -23.06
CA GLN A 367 -7.00 4.71 -24.42
C GLN A 367 -7.79 3.47 -24.88
N ASP A 368 -8.42 3.54 -26.06
CA ASP A 368 -9.24 2.45 -26.61
C ASP A 368 -10.29 1.92 -25.62
N GLY A 369 -10.89 2.84 -24.83
CA GLY A 369 -11.89 2.54 -23.83
C GLY A 369 -11.37 1.84 -22.55
N LEU A 370 -10.08 1.86 -22.30
CA LEU A 370 -9.46 1.28 -21.09
C LEU A 370 -8.62 2.31 -20.34
N ILE A 371 -8.55 2.21 -19.01
CA ILE A 371 -7.51 2.85 -18.21
C ILE A 371 -6.33 1.88 -18.05
N PRO A 372 -5.11 2.38 -17.78
CA PRO A 372 -3.98 1.49 -17.53
C PRO A 372 -4.17 0.71 -16.23
N ASN A 373 -3.74 -0.55 -16.24
CA ASN A 373 -3.68 -1.36 -15.03
C ASN A 373 -2.37 -1.21 -14.27
N MET A 374 -1.27 -0.86 -14.94
CA MET A 374 0.03 -0.72 -14.27
C MET A 374 0.87 0.35 -14.96
N PHE A 375 1.61 1.11 -14.15
CA PHE A 375 2.69 1.98 -14.58
C PHE A 375 4.01 1.40 -14.04
N PRO A 376 4.83 0.75 -14.88
CA PRO A 376 6.08 0.15 -14.43
C PRO A 376 7.10 1.19 -13.95
N ASP A 377 7.84 0.90 -12.89
CA ASP A 377 8.94 1.75 -12.42
C ASP A 377 10.01 1.92 -13.51
N GLY A 378 10.45 3.14 -13.71
CA GLY A 378 11.49 3.46 -14.71
C GLY A 378 11.07 3.35 -16.19
N ALA A 379 9.85 2.88 -16.50
CA ALA A 379 9.31 2.82 -17.86
C ALA A 379 8.44 4.05 -18.19
N ARG A 380 8.24 4.29 -19.51
CA ARG A 380 7.40 5.40 -20.00
C ARG A 380 5.99 4.97 -20.35
N ASP A 381 5.80 3.69 -20.72
CA ASP A 381 4.54 3.20 -21.27
C ASP A 381 3.70 2.49 -20.20
N ALA A 382 2.43 2.87 -20.13
CA ALA A 382 1.43 2.24 -19.27
C ALA A 382 0.91 0.93 -19.88
N LEU A 383 0.56 -0.05 -19.04
CA LEU A 383 0.04 -1.36 -19.45
C LEU A 383 -1.48 -1.45 -19.24
N TYR A 384 -2.22 -1.93 -20.25
CA TYR A 384 -3.68 -1.90 -20.33
C TYR A 384 -4.36 -3.30 -20.25
N HIS A 385 -3.66 -4.33 -19.84
CA HIS A 385 -4.20 -5.71 -19.79
C HIS A 385 -5.08 -5.92 -18.54
N THR A 386 -6.28 -5.37 -18.58
CA THR A 386 -7.29 -5.46 -17.51
C THR A 386 -8.70 -5.31 -18.07
N ALA A 387 -9.67 -6.04 -17.51
CA ALA A 387 -11.08 -5.89 -17.85
C ALA A 387 -11.87 -5.14 -16.77
N ASP A 388 -11.40 -5.12 -15.53
CA ASP A 388 -12.11 -4.58 -14.37
C ASP A 388 -11.66 -3.18 -13.94
N ALA A 389 -10.39 -2.81 -14.10
CA ALA A 389 -9.88 -1.51 -13.64
C ALA A 389 -10.69 -0.33 -14.21
N THR A 390 -11.05 -0.40 -15.50
CA THR A 390 -11.86 0.63 -16.15
C THR A 390 -13.28 0.71 -15.58
N LEU A 391 -13.87 -0.42 -15.21
CA LEU A 391 -15.20 -0.46 -14.61
C LEU A 391 -15.17 0.04 -13.16
N TRP A 392 -14.10 -0.24 -12.42
CA TRP A 392 -13.84 0.35 -11.10
C TRP A 392 -13.66 1.87 -11.17
N PHE A 393 -13.19 2.42 -12.27
CA PHE A 393 -13.07 3.88 -12.45
C PHE A 393 -14.44 4.58 -12.40
N PHE A 394 -15.51 3.99 -12.96
CA PHE A 394 -16.87 4.48 -12.79
C PHE A 394 -17.28 4.53 -11.32
N HIS A 395 -17.03 3.43 -10.60
CA HIS A 395 -17.33 3.36 -9.17
C HIS A 395 -16.59 4.43 -8.36
N ALA A 396 -15.27 4.56 -8.59
CA ALA A 396 -14.42 5.52 -7.89
C ALA A 396 -14.87 6.98 -8.11
N VAL A 397 -15.19 7.35 -9.37
CA VAL A 397 -15.70 8.68 -9.70
C VAL A 397 -17.06 8.93 -9.05
N ASP A 398 -17.93 7.93 -9.00
CA ASP A 398 -19.22 8.06 -8.33
C ASP A 398 -19.08 8.33 -6.83
N ARG A 399 -18.19 7.56 -6.15
CA ARG A 399 -17.89 7.78 -4.74
C ARG A 399 -17.34 9.17 -4.49
N TYR A 400 -16.44 9.65 -5.37
CA TYR A 400 -15.88 10.99 -5.30
C TYR A 400 -16.95 12.07 -5.45
N VAL A 401 -17.77 12.00 -6.50
CA VAL A 401 -18.81 13.01 -6.77
C VAL A 401 -19.83 13.07 -5.63
N ARG A 402 -20.26 11.93 -5.10
CA ARG A 402 -21.19 11.91 -3.95
C ARG A 402 -20.58 12.50 -2.68
N ALA A 403 -19.27 12.36 -2.48
CA ALA A 403 -18.61 12.90 -1.30
C ALA A 403 -18.26 14.39 -1.40
N THR A 404 -18.14 14.92 -2.62
CA THR A 404 -17.58 16.26 -2.87
C THR A 404 -18.54 17.22 -3.59
N GLU A 405 -19.55 16.70 -4.29
CA GLU A 405 -20.41 17.43 -5.21
C GLU A 405 -19.62 18.13 -6.35
N ASP A 406 -18.40 17.64 -6.66
CA ASP A 406 -17.55 18.16 -7.73
C ASP A 406 -18.04 17.71 -9.11
N TYR A 407 -19.11 18.34 -9.57
CA TYR A 407 -19.67 18.10 -10.90
C TYR A 407 -18.78 18.65 -12.02
N ASP A 408 -17.84 19.54 -11.74
CA ASP A 408 -16.91 20.05 -12.76
C ASP A 408 -15.89 18.96 -13.16
N THR A 409 -15.36 18.22 -12.19
CA THR A 409 -14.57 17.02 -12.49
C THR A 409 -15.40 15.97 -13.24
N LEU A 410 -16.67 15.77 -12.87
CA LEU A 410 -17.53 14.83 -13.59
C LEU A 410 -17.77 15.29 -15.05
N ARG A 411 -18.01 16.58 -15.31
CA ARG A 411 -18.15 17.14 -16.67
C ARG A 411 -16.88 16.94 -17.49
N LEU A 412 -15.73 17.14 -16.88
CA LEU A 412 -14.43 16.92 -17.52
C LEU A 412 -14.22 15.46 -17.94
N LEU A 413 -14.62 14.50 -17.09
CA LEU A 413 -14.44 13.07 -17.31
C LEU A 413 -15.55 12.43 -18.15
N LEU A 414 -16.74 13.01 -18.24
CA LEU A 414 -17.90 12.42 -18.93
C LEU A 414 -17.60 12.01 -20.39
N PRO A 415 -16.90 12.81 -21.22
CA PRO A 415 -16.55 12.39 -22.58
C PRO A 415 -15.70 11.12 -22.62
N LYS A 416 -14.85 10.90 -21.61
CA LYS A 416 -14.03 9.69 -21.47
C LYS A 416 -14.91 8.48 -21.15
N PHE A 417 -15.87 8.63 -20.27
CA PHE A 417 -16.82 7.57 -19.94
C PHE A 417 -17.73 7.21 -21.12
N VAL A 418 -18.18 8.20 -21.89
CA VAL A 418 -18.90 7.96 -23.15
C VAL A 418 -18.04 7.11 -24.12
N ASP A 419 -16.78 7.47 -24.27
CA ASP A 419 -15.83 6.73 -25.11
C ASP A 419 -15.60 5.30 -24.58
N ILE A 420 -15.45 5.11 -23.28
CA ILE A 420 -15.33 3.81 -22.64
C ILE A 420 -16.54 2.93 -22.97
N VAL A 421 -17.77 3.42 -22.79
CA VAL A 421 -18.99 2.65 -23.10
C VAL A 421 -19.04 2.27 -24.58
N ARG A 422 -18.74 3.20 -25.48
CA ARG A 422 -18.70 2.93 -26.94
C ARG A 422 -17.72 1.82 -27.30
N TRP A 423 -16.52 1.86 -26.73
CA TRP A 423 -15.52 0.83 -26.96
C TRP A 423 -15.94 -0.54 -26.41
N HIS A 424 -16.55 -0.59 -25.23
CA HIS A 424 -17.04 -1.84 -24.67
C HIS A 424 -18.17 -2.44 -25.52
N VAL A 425 -19.06 -1.62 -26.06
CA VAL A 425 -20.13 -2.08 -26.96
C VAL A 425 -19.57 -2.54 -28.31
N LYS A 426 -18.60 -1.83 -28.87
CA LYS A 426 -17.93 -2.17 -30.13
C LYS A 426 -17.00 -3.38 -30.00
N GLY A 427 -16.43 -3.59 -28.84
CA GLY A 427 -15.31 -4.47 -28.56
C GLY A 427 -13.98 -3.73 -28.56
N THR A 428 -13.16 -3.95 -27.52
CA THR A 428 -11.83 -3.39 -27.36
C THR A 428 -10.77 -4.50 -27.27
N ARG A 429 -9.57 -4.16 -26.78
CA ARG A 429 -8.44 -5.10 -26.67
C ARG A 429 -8.79 -6.35 -25.85
N PHE A 430 -8.06 -7.43 -26.03
CA PHE A 430 -8.13 -8.65 -25.24
C PHE A 430 -9.49 -9.38 -25.26
N GLY A 431 -10.27 -9.19 -26.30
CA GLY A 431 -11.61 -9.77 -26.40
C GLY A 431 -12.64 -9.21 -25.44
N ILE A 432 -12.34 -8.04 -24.83
CA ILE A 432 -13.28 -7.34 -23.96
C ILE A 432 -14.35 -6.70 -24.84
N GLY A 433 -15.62 -7.03 -24.59
CA GLY A 433 -16.73 -6.45 -25.34
C GLY A 433 -18.08 -7.03 -24.96
N VAL A 434 -19.13 -6.27 -25.21
CA VAL A 434 -20.53 -6.68 -24.97
C VAL A 434 -20.95 -7.75 -25.98
N ASP A 435 -21.52 -8.83 -25.49
CA ASP A 435 -22.15 -9.84 -26.33
C ASP A 435 -23.51 -9.31 -26.83
N ALA A 436 -23.65 -9.22 -28.16
CA ALA A 436 -24.86 -8.70 -28.79
C ALA A 436 -26.12 -9.56 -28.51
N ASN A 437 -25.97 -10.82 -28.10
CA ASN A 437 -27.10 -11.71 -27.84
C ASN A 437 -27.78 -11.43 -26.49
N ASP A 438 -26.99 -11.12 -25.44
CA ASP A 438 -27.52 -11.01 -24.08
C ASP A 438 -27.13 -9.71 -23.36
N GLY A 439 -26.24 -8.87 -23.91
CA GLY A 439 -25.83 -7.61 -23.32
C GLY A 439 -24.80 -7.75 -22.22
N LEU A 440 -24.33 -8.97 -21.89
CA LEU A 440 -23.30 -9.22 -20.90
C LEU A 440 -21.91 -8.95 -21.47
N LEU A 441 -21.00 -8.56 -20.61
CA LEU A 441 -19.62 -8.28 -20.99
C LEU A 441 -18.80 -9.56 -20.95
N ARG A 442 -18.15 -9.89 -22.06
CA ARG A 442 -17.17 -10.96 -22.18
C ARG A 442 -15.75 -10.41 -22.15
N GLN A 443 -14.79 -11.23 -21.76
CA GLN A 443 -13.38 -10.93 -21.78
C GLN A 443 -12.54 -12.21 -21.94
N GLY A 444 -11.34 -12.08 -22.43
CA GLY A 444 -10.35 -13.15 -22.46
C GLY A 444 -9.55 -13.18 -23.74
N ALA A 445 -8.25 -13.22 -23.60
CA ALA A 445 -7.29 -13.46 -24.65
C ALA A 445 -6.29 -14.55 -24.19
N GLU A 446 -5.74 -15.30 -25.13
CA GLU A 446 -4.76 -16.32 -24.79
C GLU A 446 -3.48 -15.69 -24.22
N GLY A 447 -2.96 -16.28 -23.12
CA GLY A 447 -1.77 -15.77 -22.43
C GLY A 447 -1.98 -14.54 -21.54
N TYR A 448 -3.23 -14.03 -21.43
CA TYR A 448 -3.55 -12.86 -20.59
C TYR A 448 -4.46 -13.21 -19.41
N GLN A 449 -4.17 -12.59 -18.27
CA GLN A 449 -4.98 -12.52 -17.08
C GLN A 449 -5.61 -11.10 -17.03
N LEU A 450 -6.95 -11.02 -17.00
CA LEU A 450 -7.64 -9.73 -17.17
C LEU A 450 -8.53 -9.34 -15.99
N THR A 451 -8.79 -10.26 -15.05
CA THR A 451 -9.54 -9.98 -13.83
C THR A 451 -8.59 -9.74 -12.64
N TRP A 452 -9.11 -9.40 -11.47
CA TRP A 452 -8.29 -9.26 -10.27
C TRP A 452 -7.59 -10.56 -9.84
N MET A 453 -8.06 -11.73 -10.32
CA MET A 453 -7.39 -13.01 -10.13
C MET A 453 -6.33 -13.23 -11.22
N ASP A 454 -5.25 -12.45 -11.17
CA ASP A 454 -4.31 -12.23 -12.27
C ASP A 454 -2.94 -12.91 -12.09
N ALA A 455 -2.86 -13.96 -11.26
CA ALA A 455 -1.63 -14.75 -11.14
C ALA A 455 -1.21 -15.38 -12.46
N LYS A 456 0.06 -15.16 -12.85
CA LYS A 456 0.68 -15.72 -14.03
C LYS A 456 2.14 -16.05 -13.77
N VAL A 457 2.57 -17.25 -14.16
CA VAL A 457 3.97 -17.69 -14.11
C VAL A 457 4.38 -18.12 -15.50
N ASP A 458 5.34 -17.45 -16.09
CA ASP A 458 5.76 -17.63 -17.47
C ASP A 458 4.54 -17.55 -18.42
N ASP A 459 4.23 -18.61 -19.16
CA ASP A 459 3.07 -18.69 -20.04
C ASP A 459 1.81 -19.27 -19.37
N TRP A 460 1.90 -19.66 -18.12
CA TRP A 460 0.79 -20.24 -17.37
C TRP A 460 -0.04 -19.18 -16.65
N VAL A 461 -1.23 -18.89 -17.15
CA VAL A 461 -2.26 -18.12 -16.44
C VAL A 461 -2.98 -19.05 -15.47
N VAL A 462 -2.82 -18.83 -14.17
CA VAL A 462 -3.30 -19.76 -13.12
C VAL A 462 -4.82 -19.81 -13.07
N THR A 463 -5.47 -18.66 -13.17
CA THR A 463 -6.92 -18.51 -13.04
C THR A 463 -7.47 -17.70 -14.24
N PRO A 464 -7.54 -18.28 -15.44
CA PRO A 464 -7.78 -17.52 -16.66
C PRO A 464 -9.18 -16.88 -16.75
N ARG A 465 -10.20 -17.48 -16.16
CA ARG A 465 -11.58 -16.97 -16.05
C ARG A 465 -12.11 -16.31 -17.34
N ARG A 466 -11.75 -16.88 -18.51
CA ARG A 466 -12.17 -16.39 -19.83
C ARG A 466 -13.67 -16.64 -20.03
N GLY A 467 -14.38 -15.70 -20.64
CA GLY A 467 -15.82 -15.74 -20.81
C GLY A 467 -16.48 -14.54 -20.15
N LYS A 468 -17.63 -14.74 -19.53
CA LYS A 468 -18.37 -13.71 -18.81
C LYS A 468 -18.19 -13.94 -17.31
N ALA A 469 -17.28 -13.18 -16.68
CA ALA A 469 -17.00 -13.27 -15.25
C ALA A 469 -18.08 -12.53 -14.45
N VAL A 470 -18.46 -13.05 -13.29
CA VAL A 470 -19.59 -12.56 -12.49
C VAL A 470 -19.39 -11.14 -12.00
N GLU A 471 -18.23 -10.81 -11.44
CA GLU A 471 -17.93 -9.44 -10.97
C GLU A 471 -17.79 -8.44 -12.11
N ILE A 472 -17.22 -8.85 -13.24
CA ILE A 472 -17.10 -8.00 -14.42
C ILE A 472 -18.48 -7.57 -14.91
N ASN A 473 -19.45 -8.48 -14.91
CA ASN A 473 -20.81 -8.19 -15.32
C ASN A 473 -21.59 -7.39 -14.27
N ALA A 474 -21.31 -7.59 -12.99
CA ALA A 474 -21.86 -6.74 -11.94
C ALA A 474 -21.32 -5.29 -12.05
N LEU A 475 -20.03 -5.12 -12.28
CA LEU A 475 -19.39 -3.82 -12.50
C LEU A 475 -19.89 -3.15 -13.79
N TRP A 476 -20.09 -3.92 -14.88
CA TRP A 476 -20.62 -3.41 -16.14
C TRP A 476 -22.05 -2.85 -15.98
N PHE A 477 -22.95 -3.61 -15.35
CA PHE A 477 -24.28 -3.14 -15.04
C PHE A 477 -24.27 -1.87 -14.18
N ASN A 478 -23.46 -1.87 -13.12
CA ASN A 478 -23.28 -0.71 -12.27
C ASN A 478 -22.79 0.52 -13.08
N ALA A 479 -21.79 0.35 -13.97
CA ALA A 479 -21.28 1.41 -14.82
C ALA A 479 -22.36 2.01 -15.73
N LEU A 480 -23.19 1.17 -16.36
CA LEU A 480 -24.32 1.63 -17.19
C LEU A 480 -25.33 2.46 -16.38
N ARG A 481 -25.67 2.01 -15.16
CA ARG A 481 -26.60 2.71 -14.26
C ARG A 481 -26.03 4.03 -13.76
N LEU A 482 -24.74 4.09 -13.44
CA LEU A 482 -24.04 5.32 -13.09
C LEU A 482 -24.04 6.31 -14.25
N MET A 483 -23.74 5.86 -15.46
CA MET A 483 -23.82 6.70 -16.67
C MET A 483 -25.20 7.27 -16.90
N GLN A 484 -26.27 6.48 -16.75
CA GLN A 484 -27.64 6.97 -16.87
C GLN A 484 -27.89 8.14 -15.91
N ARG A 485 -27.51 8.01 -14.66
CA ARG A 485 -27.67 9.04 -13.64
C ARG A 485 -26.86 10.29 -13.98
N TRP A 486 -25.56 10.17 -14.29
CA TRP A 486 -24.69 11.31 -14.60
C TRP A 486 -25.14 12.10 -15.83
N VAL A 487 -25.57 11.40 -16.87
CA VAL A 487 -26.14 12.02 -18.08
C VAL A 487 -27.38 12.84 -17.75
N GLN A 488 -28.26 12.29 -16.92
CA GLN A 488 -29.48 12.99 -16.46
C GLN A 488 -29.13 14.21 -15.59
N GLU A 489 -28.22 14.05 -14.61
CA GLU A 489 -27.78 15.11 -13.69
C GLU A 489 -27.11 16.28 -14.44
N LEU A 490 -26.32 15.98 -15.46
CA LEU A 490 -25.59 16.97 -16.26
C LEU A 490 -26.38 17.51 -17.47
N GLY A 491 -27.55 16.96 -17.78
CA GLY A 491 -28.32 17.32 -18.97
C GLY A 491 -27.61 17.05 -20.29
N ALA A 492 -26.75 16.00 -20.31
CA ALA A 492 -25.95 15.67 -21.49
C ALA A 492 -26.71 14.77 -22.47
N ASP A 493 -26.56 15.02 -23.76
CA ASP A 493 -27.13 14.18 -24.81
C ASP A 493 -26.24 12.95 -25.07
N THR A 494 -26.76 11.78 -24.76
CA THR A 494 -26.13 10.49 -25.03
C THR A 494 -27.14 9.46 -25.55
N GLU A 495 -28.26 9.90 -26.17
CA GLU A 495 -29.30 9.00 -26.69
C GLU A 495 -28.73 7.90 -27.60
N ALA A 496 -27.68 8.20 -28.36
CA ALA A 496 -26.98 7.23 -29.20
C ALA A 496 -26.32 6.03 -28.46
N LEU A 497 -26.19 6.10 -27.13
CA LEU A 497 -25.65 4.98 -26.33
C LEU A 497 -26.73 3.97 -25.91
N ASP A 498 -27.99 4.33 -25.94
CA ASP A 498 -29.12 3.49 -25.49
C ASP A 498 -28.84 2.78 -24.13
N LEU A 499 -28.37 3.56 -23.17
CA LEU A 499 -27.92 3.06 -21.86
C LEU A 499 -29.04 2.29 -21.13
N GLN A 500 -30.29 2.72 -21.28
CA GLN A 500 -31.43 2.08 -20.63
C GLN A 500 -31.66 0.65 -21.13
N SER A 501 -31.70 0.46 -22.45
CA SER A 501 -31.89 -0.86 -23.06
C SER A 501 -30.71 -1.79 -22.74
N GLN A 502 -29.47 -1.26 -22.80
CA GLN A 502 -28.29 -2.05 -22.47
C GLN A 502 -28.31 -2.52 -21.01
N ALA A 503 -28.62 -1.64 -20.04
CA ALA A 503 -28.72 -2.01 -18.63
C ALA A 503 -29.82 -3.05 -18.39
N ALA A 504 -31.01 -2.85 -18.97
CA ALA A 504 -32.14 -3.79 -18.83
C ALA A 504 -31.84 -5.19 -19.42
N ARG A 505 -31.12 -5.23 -20.55
CA ARG A 505 -30.68 -6.51 -21.14
C ARG A 505 -29.66 -7.23 -20.28
N ALA A 506 -28.64 -6.50 -19.80
CA ALA A 506 -27.59 -7.05 -18.94
C ALA A 506 -28.20 -7.59 -17.63
N GLU A 507 -29.10 -6.85 -16.99
CA GLU A 507 -29.78 -7.26 -15.74
C GLU A 507 -30.59 -8.54 -15.92
N ARG A 508 -31.43 -8.60 -16.99
CA ARG A 508 -32.22 -9.80 -17.28
C ARG A 508 -31.33 -11.01 -17.52
N ALA A 509 -30.36 -10.88 -18.42
CA ALA A 509 -29.47 -11.96 -18.75
C ALA A 509 -28.60 -12.41 -17.57
N PHE A 510 -28.21 -11.47 -16.70
CA PHE A 510 -27.47 -11.80 -15.48
C PHE A 510 -28.29 -12.71 -14.57
N ASN A 511 -29.51 -12.37 -14.25
CA ASN A 511 -30.38 -13.13 -13.36
C ASN A 511 -30.83 -14.48 -13.96
N GLU A 512 -31.04 -14.55 -15.27
CA GLU A 512 -31.38 -15.81 -15.98
C GLU A 512 -30.21 -16.79 -16.03
N ARG A 513 -28.94 -16.31 -16.11
CA ARG A 513 -27.81 -17.15 -16.50
C ARG A 513 -26.80 -17.42 -15.41
N PHE A 514 -26.58 -16.48 -14.46
CA PHE A 514 -25.56 -16.65 -13.41
C PHE A 514 -26.03 -17.47 -12.21
N TRP A 515 -27.34 -17.67 -12.02
CA TRP A 515 -27.83 -18.41 -10.86
C TRP A 515 -27.51 -19.92 -10.96
N TYR A 516 -26.66 -20.42 -10.05
CA TYR A 516 -26.37 -21.83 -9.89
C TYR A 516 -27.30 -22.45 -8.84
N ALA A 517 -28.46 -22.93 -9.27
CA ALA A 517 -29.54 -23.40 -8.41
C ALA A 517 -29.12 -24.60 -7.51
N ALA A 518 -28.28 -25.52 -8.00
CA ALA A 518 -27.83 -26.66 -7.22
C ALA A 518 -26.90 -26.26 -6.05
N GLY A 519 -26.16 -25.16 -6.18
CA GLY A 519 -25.29 -24.62 -5.15
C GLY A 519 -25.94 -23.55 -4.25
N GLY A 520 -27.01 -22.90 -4.73
CA GLY A 520 -27.63 -21.77 -4.04
C GLY A 520 -26.78 -20.48 -4.09
N TYR A 521 -25.94 -20.30 -5.13
CA TYR A 521 -25.04 -19.18 -5.35
C TYR A 521 -24.82 -18.92 -6.86
N LEU A 522 -23.93 -18.01 -7.22
CA LEU A 522 -23.69 -17.66 -8.62
C LEU A 522 -22.52 -18.44 -9.24
N TYR A 523 -22.65 -18.81 -10.53
CA TYR A 523 -21.49 -19.23 -11.31
C TYR A 523 -20.41 -18.14 -11.29
N ASP A 524 -19.14 -18.52 -11.16
CA ASP A 524 -18.01 -17.58 -11.19
C ASP A 524 -17.78 -17.06 -12.61
N VAL A 525 -17.90 -17.93 -13.63
CA VAL A 525 -17.83 -17.59 -15.05
C VAL A 525 -18.89 -18.37 -15.82
N ILE A 526 -19.56 -17.70 -16.76
CA ILE A 526 -20.40 -18.37 -17.76
C ILE A 526 -19.80 -18.21 -19.16
N ASP A 527 -20.17 -19.09 -20.08
CA ASP A 527 -19.66 -19.12 -21.45
C ASP A 527 -18.11 -19.24 -21.50
N GLY A 528 -17.52 -19.88 -20.50
CA GLY A 528 -16.09 -20.18 -20.51
C GLY A 528 -15.72 -21.29 -21.51
N PRO A 529 -14.43 -21.48 -21.80
CA PRO A 529 -13.96 -22.54 -22.72
C PRO A 529 -14.37 -23.94 -22.30
N GLN A 530 -14.64 -24.18 -21.02
CA GLN A 530 -15.08 -25.47 -20.45
C GLN A 530 -16.55 -25.45 -20.01
N GLY A 531 -17.32 -24.43 -20.41
CA GLY A 531 -18.68 -24.19 -19.97
C GLY A 531 -18.78 -23.25 -18.78
N ASN A 532 -19.84 -23.40 -17.98
CA ASN A 532 -20.07 -22.56 -16.79
C ASN A 532 -19.25 -23.09 -15.60
N ASP A 533 -18.49 -22.19 -14.97
CA ASP A 533 -17.67 -22.50 -13.79
C ASP A 533 -18.49 -22.28 -12.52
N SER A 534 -18.72 -23.35 -11.75
CA SER A 534 -19.42 -23.35 -10.48
C SER A 534 -18.51 -23.23 -9.26
N ALA A 535 -17.25 -22.82 -9.44
CA ALA A 535 -16.33 -22.59 -8.33
C ALA A 535 -16.91 -21.55 -7.37
N CYS A 536 -17.00 -21.90 -6.08
CA CYS A 536 -17.48 -20.96 -5.05
C CYS A 536 -16.36 -19.97 -4.72
N ARG A 537 -16.48 -18.75 -5.22
CA ARG A 537 -15.52 -17.64 -5.09
C ARG A 537 -16.22 -16.38 -4.55
N PRO A 538 -15.47 -15.45 -3.97
CA PRO A 538 -16.04 -14.22 -3.39
C PRO A 538 -16.58 -13.23 -4.44
N ASN A 539 -16.24 -13.39 -5.71
CA ASN A 539 -16.59 -12.50 -6.82
C ASN A 539 -18.08 -12.21 -6.95
N GLN A 540 -18.92 -13.16 -6.57
CA GLN A 540 -20.38 -13.02 -6.57
C GLN A 540 -20.92 -11.91 -5.63
N LEU A 541 -20.12 -11.49 -4.63
CA LEU A 541 -20.51 -10.41 -3.71
C LEU A 541 -20.78 -9.09 -4.43
N PHE A 542 -20.06 -8.82 -5.52
CA PHE A 542 -20.22 -7.57 -6.26
C PHE A 542 -21.60 -7.43 -6.91
N ALA A 543 -22.27 -8.54 -7.16
CA ALA A 543 -23.66 -8.51 -7.65
C ALA A 543 -24.66 -7.96 -6.62
N ILE A 544 -24.25 -7.86 -5.35
CA ILE A 544 -25.05 -7.31 -4.24
C ILE A 544 -24.41 -6.00 -3.71
N ALA A 545 -23.10 -5.94 -3.57
CA ALA A 545 -22.36 -4.89 -2.85
C ALA A 545 -22.35 -3.53 -3.58
N LEU A 546 -22.34 -3.51 -4.91
CA LEU A 546 -22.26 -2.29 -5.72
C LEU A 546 -23.49 -1.39 -5.56
N ASP A 547 -23.38 -0.11 -5.92
CA ASP A 547 -24.47 0.86 -5.75
C ASP A 547 -25.76 0.48 -6.49
N HIS A 548 -25.59 -0.12 -7.65
CA HIS A 548 -26.69 -0.72 -8.42
C HIS A 548 -26.52 -2.25 -8.41
N PRO A 549 -27.10 -2.97 -7.43
CA PRO A 549 -27.06 -4.43 -7.41
C PRO A 549 -27.74 -5.00 -8.64
N VAL A 550 -27.07 -5.93 -9.31
CA VAL A 550 -27.61 -6.58 -10.50
C VAL A 550 -28.42 -7.84 -10.18
N LEU A 551 -28.11 -8.50 -9.07
CA LEU A 551 -28.77 -9.74 -8.64
C LEU A 551 -30.14 -9.45 -8.03
N ASP A 552 -31.15 -10.25 -8.39
CA ASP A 552 -32.48 -10.20 -7.78
C ASP A 552 -32.41 -10.37 -6.26
N ARG A 553 -33.13 -9.51 -5.54
CA ARG A 553 -33.08 -9.46 -4.07
C ARG A 553 -33.46 -10.78 -3.38
N GLY A 554 -34.29 -11.58 -4.05
CA GLY A 554 -34.70 -12.91 -3.55
C GLY A 554 -33.52 -13.89 -3.34
N HIS A 555 -32.40 -13.69 -4.02
CA HIS A 555 -31.22 -14.54 -3.95
C HIS A 555 -30.13 -14.04 -2.98
N TRP A 556 -30.21 -12.79 -2.49
CA TRP A 556 -29.16 -12.17 -1.67
C TRP A 556 -28.85 -12.98 -0.40
N GLY A 557 -29.87 -13.39 0.33
CA GLY A 557 -29.69 -14.17 1.57
C GLY A 557 -29.00 -15.52 1.35
N ALA A 558 -29.30 -16.19 0.24
CA ALA A 558 -28.67 -17.46 -0.11
C ALA A 558 -27.17 -17.27 -0.44
N VAL A 559 -26.85 -16.27 -1.27
CA VAL A 559 -25.46 -15.92 -1.60
C VAL A 559 -24.69 -15.57 -0.33
N MET A 560 -25.23 -14.67 0.51
CA MET A 560 -24.56 -14.26 1.76
C MET A 560 -24.33 -15.45 2.69
N LYS A 561 -25.29 -16.36 2.81
CA LYS A 561 -25.11 -17.56 3.63
C LYS A 561 -23.95 -18.42 3.12
N VAL A 562 -23.90 -18.71 1.82
CA VAL A 562 -22.84 -19.56 1.24
C VAL A 562 -21.47 -18.89 1.38
N VAL A 563 -21.37 -17.58 1.13
CA VAL A 563 -20.11 -16.85 1.24
C VAL A 563 -19.64 -16.81 2.71
N THR A 564 -20.56 -16.57 3.66
CA THR A 564 -20.24 -16.58 5.10
C THR A 564 -19.74 -17.95 5.54
N ASP A 565 -20.46 -19.01 5.18
CA ASP A 565 -20.15 -20.37 5.66
C ASP A 565 -18.84 -20.92 5.05
N ARG A 566 -18.50 -20.54 3.83
CA ARG A 566 -17.41 -21.18 3.08
C ARG A 566 -16.18 -20.30 2.85
N LEU A 567 -16.34 -18.98 2.81
CA LEU A 567 -15.25 -18.08 2.40
C LEU A 567 -14.79 -17.12 3.50
N LEU A 568 -15.67 -16.70 4.41
CA LEU A 568 -15.34 -15.73 5.46
C LEU A 568 -14.30 -16.31 6.43
N THR A 569 -13.35 -15.45 6.82
CA THR A 569 -12.32 -15.69 7.84
C THR A 569 -12.18 -14.44 8.71
N PRO A 570 -11.44 -14.48 9.83
CA PRO A 570 -11.23 -13.31 10.68
C PRO A 570 -10.48 -12.15 10.01
N VAL A 571 -9.77 -12.40 8.87
CA VAL A 571 -8.88 -11.43 8.22
C VAL A 571 -9.20 -11.22 6.73
N GLY A 572 -10.43 -11.52 6.32
CA GLY A 572 -10.88 -11.36 4.94
C GLY A 572 -11.58 -12.59 4.39
N LEU A 573 -11.60 -12.76 3.07
CA LEU A 573 -12.29 -13.87 2.42
C LEU A 573 -11.33 -14.75 1.60
N ARG A 574 -11.56 -16.07 1.66
CA ARG A 574 -10.89 -17.04 0.77
C ARG A 574 -11.23 -16.75 -0.67
N SER A 575 -10.24 -16.83 -1.55
CA SER A 575 -10.40 -16.66 -2.99
C SER A 575 -11.06 -17.86 -3.68
N LEU A 576 -11.08 -19.03 -3.02
CA LEU A 576 -11.74 -20.25 -3.44
C LEU A 576 -12.17 -21.04 -2.20
N ALA A 577 -13.37 -21.63 -2.24
CA ALA A 577 -13.89 -22.44 -1.13
C ALA A 577 -13.13 -23.77 -0.96
N PRO A 578 -12.90 -24.21 0.29
CA PRO A 578 -12.40 -25.56 0.57
C PRO A 578 -13.25 -26.65 -0.09
N GLY A 579 -12.59 -27.73 -0.50
CA GLY A 579 -13.22 -28.86 -1.21
C GLY A 579 -13.22 -28.76 -2.73
N HIS A 580 -12.81 -27.63 -3.31
CA HIS A 580 -12.54 -27.55 -4.73
C HIS A 580 -11.23 -28.27 -5.08
N PRO A 581 -11.12 -28.98 -6.23
CA PRO A 581 -9.89 -29.69 -6.63
C PRO A 581 -8.63 -28.81 -6.66
N ASP A 582 -8.78 -27.55 -7.05
CA ASP A 582 -7.68 -26.58 -7.14
C ASP A 582 -7.39 -25.85 -5.84
N TYR A 583 -8.11 -26.14 -4.75
CA TYR A 583 -7.93 -25.45 -3.47
C TYR A 583 -6.53 -25.65 -2.89
N LYS A 584 -5.84 -24.56 -2.61
CA LYS A 584 -4.49 -24.52 -2.02
C LYS A 584 -4.48 -23.57 -0.81
N PRO A 585 -4.43 -24.11 0.42
CA PRO A 585 -4.58 -23.29 1.62
C PRO A 585 -3.35 -22.47 2.00
N LYS A 586 -2.16 -22.71 1.39
CA LYS A 586 -0.91 -22.08 1.79
C LYS A 586 -0.22 -21.41 0.62
N TYR A 587 0.12 -20.14 0.79
CA TYR A 587 0.96 -19.37 -0.11
C TYR A 587 2.43 -19.49 0.31
N PHE A 588 3.10 -20.55 -0.15
CA PHE A 588 4.44 -20.90 0.29
C PHE A 588 5.26 -21.61 -0.82
N GLY A 589 6.59 -21.52 -0.71
CA GLY A 589 7.51 -22.19 -1.62
C GLY A 589 8.07 -21.26 -2.71
N ASP A 590 8.47 -21.86 -3.84
CA ASP A 590 8.97 -21.13 -4.99
C ASP A 590 7.89 -20.30 -5.71
N LEU A 591 8.28 -19.54 -6.73
CA LEU A 591 7.37 -18.67 -7.47
C LEU A 591 6.14 -19.42 -7.99
N ARG A 592 6.37 -20.58 -8.65
CA ARG A 592 5.28 -21.37 -9.25
C ARG A 592 4.31 -21.91 -8.20
N SER A 593 4.82 -22.37 -7.07
CA SER A 593 4.02 -22.89 -5.96
C SER A 593 3.18 -21.79 -5.31
N ARG A 594 3.76 -20.60 -5.10
CA ARG A 594 3.04 -19.46 -4.53
C ARG A 594 1.95 -18.96 -5.45
N ASP A 595 2.27 -18.71 -6.71
CA ASP A 595 1.32 -18.16 -7.67
C ASP A 595 0.19 -19.14 -7.98
N ALA A 596 0.48 -20.44 -7.94
CA ALA A 596 -0.55 -21.50 -8.00
C ALA A 596 -1.58 -21.41 -6.86
N ALA A 597 -1.22 -20.84 -5.71
CA ALA A 597 -2.11 -20.67 -4.56
C ALA A 597 -2.76 -19.28 -4.49
N TYR A 598 -2.22 -18.29 -5.19
CA TYR A 598 -2.51 -16.86 -5.00
C TYR A 598 -4.00 -16.50 -5.08
N HIS A 599 -4.74 -17.14 -5.99
CA HIS A 599 -6.20 -16.99 -6.14
C HIS A 599 -6.94 -18.33 -6.04
N GLN A 600 -6.32 -19.33 -5.43
CA GLN A 600 -6.87 -20.69 -5.33
C GLN A 600 -7.05 -21.16 -3.88
N GLY A 601 -7.40 -20.24 -3.00
CA GLY A 601 -7.67 -20.56 -1.60
C GLY A 601 -7.25 -19.44 -0.65
N THR A 602 -6.10 -18.80 -0.88
CA THR A 602 -5.59 -17.68 -0.04
C THR A 602 -6.68 -16.69 0.31
N VAL A 603 -6.60 -16.17 1.52
CA VAL A 603 -7.50 -15.14 2.03
C VAL A 603 -7.01 -13.77 1.57
N TRP A 604 -7.92 -12.96 1.06
CA TRP A 604 -7.69 -11.59 0.63
C TRP A 604 -8.40 -10.62 1.58
N ALA A 605 -7.61 -9.74 2.21
CA ALA A 605 -8.13 -8.81 3.22
C ALA A 605 -9.12 -7.80 2.64
N TRP A 606 -8.85 -7.25 1.45
CA TRP A 606 -9.67 -6.21 0.83
C TRP A 606 -11.12 -6.63 0.58
N LEU A 607 -11.37 -7.92 0.37
CA LEU A 607 -12.71 -8.46 0.12
C LEU A 607 -13.66 -8.31 1.31
N ILE A 608 -13.14 -7.96 2.50
CA ILE A 608 -14.00 -7.65 3.65
C ILE A 608 -14.87 -6.42 3.37
N GLY A 609 -14.39 -5.46 2.54
CA GLY A 609 -15.15 -4.28 2.17
C GLY A 609 -16.44 -4.61 1.43
N PRO A 610 -16.41 -5.23 0.24
CA PRO A 610 -17.62 -5.68 -0.45
C PRO A 610 -18.45 -6.67 0.37
N PHE A 611 -17.85 -7.48 1.25
CA PHE A 611 -18.63 -8.34 2.15
C PHE A 611 -19.46 -7.52 3.15
N VAL A 612 -18.86 -6.53 3.80
CA VAL A 612 -19.57 -5.63 4.74
C VAL A 612 -20.65 -4.82 4.01
N ASP A 613 -20.39 -4.37 2.77
CA ASP A 613 -21.39 -3.67 1.97
C ASP A 613 -22.60 -4.56 1.63
N ALA A 614 -22.35 -5.79 1.20
CA ALA A 614 -23.38 -6.78 0.95
C ALA A 614 -24.13 -7.16 2.25
N TRP A 615 -23.42 -7.34 3.36
CA TRP A 615 -23.99 -7.61 4.68
C TRP A 615 -25.00 -6.54 5.09
N LEU A 616 -24.61 -5.28 5.04
CA LEU A 616 -25.48 -4.15 5.41
C LEU A 616 -26.65 -3.94 4.45
N ARG A 617 -26.60 -4.44 3.21
CA ARG A 617 -27.75 -4.45 2.31
C ARG A 617 -28.76 -5.54 2.66
N VAL A 618 -28.27 -6.70 3.08
CA VAL A 618 -29.12 -7.84 3.48
C VAL A 618 -29.64 -7.65 4.90
N TYR A 619 -28.81 -7.12 5.80
CA TYR A 619 -29.10 -6.89 7.21
C TYR A 619 -28.86 -5.42 7.58
N PRO A 620 -29.72 -4.47 7.15
CA PRO A 620 -29.46 -3.03 7.26
C PRO A 620 -29.32 -2.54 8.71
N ASP A 621 -29.95 -3.23 9.67
CA ASP A 621 -29.93 -2.85 11.09
C ASP A 621 -28.77 -3.49 11.86
N ASP A 622 -28.03 -4.44 11.25
CA ASP A 622 -26.95 -5.17 11.93
C ASP A 622 -25.56 -4.53 11.73
N ARG A 623 -25.44 -3.23 12.07
CA ARG A 623 -24.16 -2.52 12.07
C ARG A 623 -23.15 -3.12 13.04
N ALA A 624 -23.63 -3.56 14.22
CA ALA A 624 -22.78 -4.18 15.24
C ALA A 624 -22.17 -5.51 14.75
N GLY A 625 -22.98 -6.35 14.07
CA GLY A 625 -22.50 -7.56 13.42
C GLY A 625 -21.47 -7.26 12.36
N ALA A 626 -21.74 -6.28 11.48
CA ALA A 626 -20.79 -5.82 10.46
C ALA A 626 -19.48 -5.33 11.10
N ARG A 627 -19.55 -4.56 12.20
CA ARG A 627 -18.36 -4.09 12.93
C ARG A 627 -17.53 -5.23 13.49
N LYS A 628 -18.17 -6.26 14.04
CA LYS A 628 -17.50 -7.44 14.61
C LYS A 628 -16.67 -8.20 13.58
N LEU A 629 -17.05 -8.17 12.29
CA LEU A 629 -16.31 -8.81 11.20
C LEU A 629 -14.90 -8.22 11.01
N LEU A 630 -14.67 -7.01 11.50
CA LEU A 630 -13.40 -6.30 11.38
C LEU A 630 -12.44 -6.52 12.55
N SER A 631 -12.87 -7.22 13.60
CA SER A 631 -12.11 -7.36 14.86
C SER A 631 -10.77 -8.08 14.72
N GLY A 632 -10.64 -9.00 13.75
CA GLY A 632 -9.38 -9.72 13.50
C GLY A 632 -8.23 -8.83 13.02
N PHE A 633 -8.54 -7.69 12.43
CA PHE A 633 -7.52 -6.77 11.92
C PHE A 633 -6.78 -6.00 13.02
N ASP A 634 -7.39 -5.79 14.20
CA ASP A 634 -6.69 -5.14 15.33
C ASP A 634 -5.49 -5.98 15.81
N GLN A 635 -5.69 -7.29 15.96
CA GLN A 635 -4.58 -8.20 16.27
C GLN A 635 -3.52 -8.17 15.16
N HIS A 636 -3.97 -8.24 13.90
CA HIS A 636 -3.06 -8.29 12.75
C HIS A 636 -2.15 -7.05 12.64
N LEU A 637 -2.58 -5.85 13.06
CA LEU A 637 -1.72 -4.66 13.08
C LEU A 637 -0.51 -4.79 14.02
N SER A 638 -0.45 -5.79 14.87
CA SER A 638 0.71 -6.13 15.72
C SER A 638 1.49 -7.35 15.20
N GLU A 639 1.20 -7.80 13.98
CA GLU A 639 1.84 -8.93 13.29
C GLU A 639 2.48 -8.42 11.98
N ALA A 640 3.31 -9.24 11.32
CA ALA A 640 3.96 -8.90 10.05
C ALA A 640 4.47 -7.44 10.00
N CYS A 641 3.85 -6.55 9.21
CA CYS A 641 4.15 -5.12 9.21
C CYS A 641 3.34 -4.41 10.29
N VAL A 642 4.01 -4.00 11.37
CA VAL A 642 3.34 -3.31 12.48
C VAL A 642 2.66 -2.03 12.00
N GLY A 643 1.37 -1.89 12.31
CA GLY A 643 0.56 -0.71 11.96
C GLY A 643 0.06 -0.71 10.50
N SER A 644 0.15 -1.82 9.77
CA SER A 644 -0.40 -1.96 8.41
C SER A 644 -1.10 -3.30 8.21
N ILE A 645 -1.78 -3.48 7.07
CA ILE A 645 -2.49 -4.72 6.75
C ILE A 645 -1.81 -5.38 5.55
N SER A 646 -1.50 -6.67 5.71
CA SER A 646 -0.93 -7.50 4.66
C SER A 646 -1.92 -7.70 3.50
N GLU A 647 -1.38 -8.08 2.35
CA GLU A 647 -2.13 -8.34 1.13
C GLU A 647 -3.04 -9.56 1.26
N ILE A 648 -2.45 -10.68 1.62
CA ILE A 648 -3.10 -11.99 1.69
C ILE A 648 -2.68 -12.74 2.95
N PHE A 649 -3.42 -13.83 3.22
CA PHE A 649 -3.12 -14.75 4.32
C PHE A 649 -3.27 -16.20 3.84
N ASP A 650 -2.60 -17.13 4.52
CA ASP A 650 -2.91 -18.55 4.35
C ASP A 650 -4.39 -18.79 4.63
N ALA A 651 -5.02 -19.74 3.92
CA ALA A 651 -6.48 -19.93 3.98
C ALA A 651 -6.99 -20.58 5.27
N ASP A 652 -6.12 -21.27 5.98
CA ASP A 652 -6.43 -21.99 7.20
C ASP A 652 -5.71 -21.39 8.41
N ALA A 653 -6.28 -21.58 9.62
CA ALA A 653 -5.66 -21.12 10.86
C ALA A 653 -4.23 -21.65 11.00
N PRO A 654 -3.31 -20.80 11.49
CA PRO A 654 -3.48 -19.50 12.12
C PRO A 654 -3.58 -18.29 11.17
N TYR A 655 -3.91 -18.45 9.91
CA TYR A 655 -4.03 -17.38 8.89
C TYR A 655 -2.75 -16.56 8.75
N VAL A 656 -1.64 -17.23 8.50
CA VAL A 656 -0.32 -16.58 8.42
C VAL A 656 -0.28 -15.51 7.34
N PRO A 657 0.12 -14.26 7.65
CA PRO A 657 0.23 -13.17 6.69
C PRO A 657 1.23 -13.49 5.56
N ARG A 658 0.87 -13.15 4.35
CA ARG A 658 1.65 -13.41 3.12
C ARG A 658 1.58 -12.22 2.16
N GLY A 659 2.26 -12.35 1.03
CA GLY A 659 2.26 -11.34 -0.02
C GLY A 659 3.01 -10.08 0.41
N CYS A 660 2.54 -8.92 -0.02
CA CYS A 660 3.00 -7.61 0.43
C CYS A 660 2.70 -7.42 1.91
N ILE A 661 3.65 -6.80 2.62
CA ILE A 661 3.50 -6.56 4.07
C ILE A 661 2.51 -5.44 4.38
N ALA A 662 2.31 -4.53 3.43
CA ALA A 662 1.42 -3.38 3.53
C ALA A 662 0.72 -3.16 2.19
N GLN A 663 -0.60 -3.35 2.15
CA GLN A 663 -1.39 -3.33 0.92
C GLN A 663 -2.45 -2.23 0.94
N ALA A 664 -2.48 -1.40 -0.11
CA ALA A 664 -3.35 -0.24 -0.22
C ALA A 664 -4.84 -0.58 -0.06
N TRP A 665 -5.35 -1.51 -0.87
CA TRP A 665 -6.77 -1.88 -0.82
C TRP A 665 -7.17 -2.59 0.48
N SER A 666 -6.24 -3.33 1.13
CA SER A 666 -6.52 -3.94 2.43
C SER A 666 -6.73 -2.88 3.51
N VAL A 667 -5.83 -1.88 3.58
CA VAL A 667 -5.94 -0.73 4.49
C VAL A 667 -7.18 0.09 4.16
N ALA A 668 -7.41 0.39 2.88
CA ALA A 668 -8.52 1.21 2.41
C ALA A 668 -9.89 0.60 2.79
N GLU A 669 -10.09 -0.66 2.47
CA GLU A 669 -11.37 -1.33 2.66
C GLU A 669 -11.70 -1.56 4.15
N VAL A 670 -10.69 -1.90 4.95
CA VAL A 670 -10.90 -2.03 6.39
C VAL A 670 -11.19 -0.66 7.01
N LEU A 671 -10.42 0.39 6.69
CA LEU A 671 -10.66 1.75 7.21
C LEU A 671 -12.05 2.27 6.83
N ARG A 672 -12.44 2.14 5.56
CA ARG A 672 -13.75 2.54 5.06
C ARG A 672 -14.89 1.85 5.83
N CYS A 673 -14.76 0.54 6.04
CA CYS A 673 -15.76 -0.24 6.76
C CYS A 673 -15.80 0.10 8.25
N LEU A 674 -14.67 0.38 8.90
CA LEU A 674 -14.62 0.86 10.27
C LEU A 674 -15.39 2.17 10.45
N LEU A 675 -15.22 3.11 9.53
CA LEU A 675 -15.94 4.38 9.58
C LEU A 675 -17.43 4.21 9.25
N LYS A 676 -17.75 3.39 8.26
CA LYS A 676 -19.14 3.08 7.86
C LYS A 676 -19.95 2.40 8.96
N THR A 677 -19.32 1.56 9.78
CA THR A 677 -19.95 0.80 10.87
C THR A 677 -19.83 1.47 12.24
N ALA A 678 -19.20 2.66 12.32
CA ALA A 678 -19.13 3.41 13.57
C ALA A 678 -20.53 3.78 14.08
N GLU A 679 -20.71 3.79 15.40
CA GLU A 679 -21.95 4.28 15.99
C GLU A 679 -22.13 5.78 15.69
N PRO A 680 -23.36 6.22 15.37
CA PRO A 680 -23.66 7.64 15.23
C PRO A 680 -23.24 8.37 16.52
N SER A 681 -22.60 9.51 16.44
CA SER A 681 -22.30 10.29 17.63
C SER A 681 -23.61 10.78 18.23
N ALA A 682 -23.78 10.61 19.55
CA ALA A 682 -24.98 11.06 20.28
C ALA A 682 -25.21 12.58 20.21
N ASP A 683 -24.28 13.33 19.61
CA ASP A 683 -24.32 14.80 19.46
C ASP A 683 -24.83 15.27 18.08
N THR A 684 -25.28 14.39 17.20
CA THR A 684 -25.92 14.84 15.93
C THR A 684 -27.43 14.84 16.16
N PRO A 685 -28.10 16.00 16.21
CA PRO A 685 -29.56 16.06 16.26
C PRO A 685 -30.11 15.40 14.99
N GLU A 686 -31.01 14.43 15.15
CA GLU A 686 -31.85 13.94 14.06
C GLU A 686 -32.57 15.14 13.43
N GLY A 687 -32.24 15.48 12.20
CA GLY A 687 -33.02 16.43 11.40
C GLY A 687 -32.43 17.83 11.21
N SER A 688 -31.14 18.01 11.00
CA SER A 688 -30.63 19.21 10.35
C SER A 688 -29.97 18.86 9.02
N GLU A 689 -30.62 19.16 7.93
CA GLU A 689 -29.96 19.49 6.66
C GLU A 689 -29.06 20.70 6.95
N GLU A 690 -27.86 20.48 7.50
CA GLU A 690 -26.87 21.54 7.61
C GLU A 690 -26.34 21.87 6.23
N THR A 691 -26.84 22.98 5.70
CA THR A 691 -26.15 23.76 4.67
C THR A 691 -24.74 24.06 5.16
N ARG A 692 -23.75 23.30 4.68
CA ARG A 692 -22.33 23.64 4.86
C ARG A 692 -22.05 24.99 4.21
N PRO A 693 -21.26 25.89 4.87
CA PRO A 693 -21.00 27.21 4.29
C PRO A 693 -20.21 27.05 2.99
N ALA A 694 -20.70 27.68 1.94
CA ALA A 694 -20.03 27.81 0.65
C ALA A 694 -18.63 28.41 0.87
N GLN A 695 -17.58 27.72 0.49
CA GLN A 695 -16.23 28.27 0.44
C GLN A 695 -16.19 29.37 -0.61
N GLN A 696 -16.01 30.62 -0.19
CA GLN A 696 -15.79 31.74 -1.08
C GLN A 696 -14.52 31.52 -1.91
N PRO A 697 -14.53 31.78 -3.22
CA PRO A 697 -13.33 31.76 -4.03
C PRO A 697 -12.36 32.86 -3.56
N ALA A 698 -11.10 32.50 -3.35
CA ALA A 698 -10.04 33.42 -3.00
C ALA A 698 -9.93 34.51 -4.08
N GLN A 699 -10.19 35.75 -3.71
CA GLN A 699 -9.95 36.91 -4.57
C GLN A 699 -8.45 37.03 -4.85
N LEU A 700 -8.08 36.91 -6.12
CA LEU A 700 -6.76 37.26 -6.65
C LEU A 700 -6.55 38.76 -6.42
N ALA A 701 -5.66 39.10 -5.52
CA ALA A 701 -5.14 40.47 -5.41
C ALA A 701 -4.30 40.79 -6.64
N GLY A 702 -4.74 41.78 -7.41
CA GLY A 702 -4.02 42.29 -8.58
C GLY A 702 -2.70 42.96 -8.18
N PRO A 703 -1.73 43.09 -9.12
CA PRO A 703 -0.43 43.65 -8.84
C PRO A 703 -0.50 45.17 -8.65
N HIS A 704 -0.05 45.64 -7.48
CA HIS A 704 0.27 47.05 -7.29
C HIS A 704 1.56 47.37 -8.02
N SER A 705 1.42 48.26 -9.02
CA SER A 705 2.51 48.99 -9.65
C SER A 705 3.23 49.93 -8.64
N ARG A 706 4.51 49.66 -8.45
CA ARG A 706 5.62 50.63 -8.40
C ARG A 706 6.94 49.92 -8.29
#